data_437858dce02322a8bb84c4e7af2f6ae9
#
_entry.id   437858dce02322a8bb84c4e7af2f6ae9
#
_cell.length_a   1.000
_cell.length_b   1.000
_cell.length_c   1.000
_cell.angle_alpha   90.00
_cell.angle_beta   90.00
_cell.angle_gamma   90.00
#
_symmetry.space_group_name_H-M   'P 1'
#
loop_
_entity.id
_entity.type
_entity.pdbx_description
1 polymer ?
#
loop_
_entity_poly.entity_id
_entity_poly.type
_entity_poly.pdbx_seq_one_letter_code
_entity_poly.pdbx_strand_id
1 'polypeptide(L)'
;MLSRTTIKKTFALITTITLISTNVFAQTVLSGQINDAISGESLIGATVIINKKGVVADYDGRYSIQLEKGKYSVTVSYVGYQKVTKEIELENKNIQLNFELSSIQLNEVQVVADIAIDRKTPVAFSTIPLKKIDEELASQDIPMILNSTPGVYATQQGGGDGDARITIRGFNQRNVAVMIDGIPVNDMENGYVYWSNWFGLDAVTSNIQVQRGLGASKIAIPSVGGTMNILTKGMNNKKSTSFKQEVGSFGKWRTSYGYNSGKLSSGWSFTFAGSYKRGNGFVDETFSKGLFYYTKIQKTLGKHILSVSAMGAPQEHGQRSFKSDIATYSGESANALGINDSLFGEFSNKGINYNKHWGYLDRWSINSNGDTISSTETLNTKKNYYHKPQFSLRDFWSVSDKFYVSNIGYASIGNGGGTSIHTNSSNYDTDGQYNLQEVYNNNVSLLDPNYSPTLNKSTNYLRSSINNHYWYGFLSTMNYDLSNQFVLSGGLDLRYYEGQHYREVYDLVGGDYAIEEGVNLNQSSQIKEIGDIVGYHNDGIVKWSGVFSQLEYTNDNVSAFLNITGSNSAYKRIDYFKKKDLVLEDTTFVEALGTRVSTNYVYDEDGVIIGAEKSMVEDTIFYNGNAYTMNSEQARFAQTDWKWIRGYTFKTGLNYNIDLSNNVFFNLGYISKAPRFNNVYYYDNTEYRDIKNELVKAIEGGYSYRSSTFSANVNAYYTSWQNKPSSGGVSVVIDETTFRANINGMDALHKGVEMDAAFKFNKDLSMEGLLSLGNWTWQSADTVRFYDDNNQPIFDDNGNEIVRSFDATGVHVGDAAQTQFGLSIRYSPIDQFYIKLRGTHFDDYYSDFDPLSLDGENAGRESWKIPAYQLVDLHTGYTYNINKKTKLKFRLSVLNLLNESYISDAQNNDSYNANYSDFDAKSAGVFFGMGRRFNLSAQLIF
;
A
#
# COMPACT_ATOMS: atom_id res chain seq x y z
N MET A 1 25.64 -26.15 -21.26
CA MET A 1 25.83 -27.60 -21.43
C MET A 1 26.94 -28.07 -20.51
N LEU A 2 26.63 -28.41 -19.30
CA LEU A 2 27.57 -29.07 -18.38
C LEU A 2 27.40 -30.57 -18.55
N SER A 3 28.49 -31.25 -18.88
CA SER A 3 28.49 -32.64 -19.29
C SER A 3 28.05 -33.59 -18.15
N ARG A 4 27.33 -34.65 -18.50
CA ARG A 4 26.88 -35.74 -17.60
C ARG A 4 27.97 -36.37 -16.73
N THR A 5 29.23 -36.07 -16.97
CA THR A 5 30.39 -36.64 -16.26
C THR A 5 30.70 -35.90 -14.94
N THR A 6 30.34 -34.60 -14.85
CA THR A 6 30.57 -33.79 -13.63
C THR A 6 29.58 -34.13 -12.52
N ILE A 7 28.31 -34.45 -12.89
CA ILE A 7 27.27 -34.80 -11.93
C ILE A 7 27.56 -36.14 -11.21
N LYS A 8 28.15 -37.10 -11.89
CA LYS A 8 28.52 -38.41 -11.30
C LYS A 8 29.69 -38.34 -10.29
N LYS A 9 30.61 -37.36 -10.47
CA LYS A 9 31.74 -37.19 -9.53
C LYS A 9 31.33 -36.44 -8.26
N THR A 10 30.35 -35.55 -8.33
CA THR A 10 29.82 -34.81 -7.16
C THR A 10 28.92 -35.71 -6.28
N PHE A 11 28.20 -36.67 -6.90
CA PHE A 11 27.40 -37.66 -6.17
C PHE A 11 28.27 -38.72 -5.48
N ALA A 12 29.40 -39.09 -6.02
CA ALA A 12 30.33 -40.06 -5.41
C ALA A 12 31.08 -39.48 -4.19
N LEU A 13 31.29 -38.15 -4.16
CA LEU A 13 31.96 -37.48 -3.06
C LEU A 13 31.01 -37.25 -1.85
N ILE A 14 29.71 -37.18 -2.10
CA ILE A 14 28.70 -37.03 -1.03
C ILE A 14 28.43 -38.38 -0.35
N THR A 15 28.59 -39.50 -1.05
CA THR A 15 28.34 -40.85 -0.49
C THR A 15 29.50 -41.41 0.34
N THR A 16 30.70 -40.85 0.24
CA THR A 16 31.89 -41.30 1.01
C THR A 16 32.07 -40.59 2.33
N ILE A 17 31.30 -39.52 2.61
CA ILE A 17 31.37 -38.79 3.90
C ILE A 17 30.39 -39.38 4.94
N THR A 18 29.56 -40.35 4.61
CA THR A 18 28.48 -40.88 5.47
C THR A 18 28.86 -42.17 6.24
N LEU A 19 30.09 -42.56 6.30
CA LEU A 19 30.54 -43.77 7.02
C LEU A 19 31.68 -43.47 8.02
N ILE A 20 31.45 -42.54 8.93
CA ILE A 20 32.15 -42.53 10.21
C ILE A 20 31.09 -42.63 11.30
N SER A 21 30.69 -43.83 11.62
CA SER A 21 29.85 -44.11 12.77
C SER A 21 30.72 -43.99 14.04
N THR A 22 30.71 -42.83 14.67
CA THR A 22 31.07 -42.70 16.06
C THR A 22 29.87 -43.13 16.89
N ASN A 23 30.06 -44.03 17.82
CA ASN A 23 29.08 -44.37 18.85
C ASN A 23 28.76 -43.13 19.68
N VAL A 24 27.74 -42.37 19.27
CA VAL A 24 27.16 -41.31 20.06
C VAL A 24 26.12 -41.98 20.96
N PHE A 25 26.37 -41.98 22.25
CA PHE A 25 25.31 -42.21 23.23
C PHE A 25 24.15 -41.29 22.90
N ALA A 26 22.98 -41.85 22.65
CA ALA A 26 21.79 -41.14 22.26
C ALA A 26 21.34 -40.21 23.42
N GLN A 27 21.88 -39.02 23.46
CA GLN A 27 21.34 -37.96 24.31
C GLN A 27 20.06 -37.49 23.69
N THR A 28 18.99 -37.46 24.47
CA THR A 28 17.67 -37.00 24.02
C THR A 28 17.63 -35.50 24.08
N VAL A 29 17.17 -34.87 23.00
CA VAL A 29 17.03 -33.42 22.93
C VAL A 29 15.60 -33.03 23.30
N LEU A 30 15.47 -32.20 24.35
CA LEU A 30 14.26 -31.44 24.63
C LEU A 30 14.39 -30.09 23.96
N SER A 31 13.47 -29.77 23.07
CA SER A 31 13.42 -28.49 22.37
C SER A 31 12.00 -27.93 22.36
N GLY A 32 11.83 -26.65 22.03
CA GLY A 32 10.51 -26.03 21.90
C GLY A 32 10.61 -24.57 21.64
N GLN A 33 9.46 -23.91 21.50
CA GLN A 33 9.30 -22.48 21.33
C GLN A 33 8.50 -21.91 22.50
N ILE A 34 8.84 -20.70 22.91
CA ILE A 34 8.19 -19.98 24.01
C ILE A 34 7.60 -18.71 23.41
N ASN A 35 6.29 -18.63 23.42
CA ASN A 35 5.55 -17.51 22.85
C ASN A 35 4.69 -16.83 23.92
N ASP A 36 4.35 -15.60 23.69
CA ASP A 36 3.25 -14.93 24.37
C ASP A 36 1.94 -15.63 23.99
N ALA A 37 1.15 -16.02 24.99
CA ALA A 37 -0.10 -16.76 24.79
C ALA A 37 -1.15 -15.98 24.00
N ILE A 38 -0.98 -14.68 23.82
CA ILE A 38 -1.97 -13.78 23.25
C ILE A 38 -1.50 -13.21 21.92
N SER A 39 -0.31 -12.62 21.88
CA SER A 39 0.24 -12.04 20.65
C SER A 39 0.86 -13.09 19.72
N GLY A 40 1.15 -14.29 20.23
CA GLY A 40 1.92 -15.31 19.52
C GLY A 40 3.39 -14.92 19.32
N GLU A 41 3.81 -13.74 19.80
CA GLU A 41 5.20 -13.28 19.68
C GLU A 41 6.15 -14.20 20.44
N SER A 42 7.30 -14.47 19.82
CA SER A 42 8.36 -15.24 20.43
C SER A 42 8.96 -14.50 21.61
N LEU A 43 8.97 -15.12 22.79
CA LEU A 43 9.55 -14.56 24.02
C LEU A 43 11.06 -14.75 24.05
N ILE A 44 11.76 -13.84 23.40
CA ILE A 44 13.23 -13.82 23.28
C ILE A 44 13.86 -13.67 24.65
N GLY A 45 14.76 -14.59 25.01
CA GLY A 45 15.42 -14.55 26.31
C GLY A 45 14.57 -15.11 27.48
N ALA A 46 13.44 -15.77 27.19
CA ALA A 46 12.73 -16.54 28.21
C ALA A 46 13.64 -17.64 28.82
N THR A 47 13.59 -17.83 30.12
CA THR A 47 14.43 -18.78 30.82
C THR A 47 13.69 -20.09 30.99
N VAL A 48 14.30 -21.19 30.55
CA VAL A 48 13.82 -22.57 30.75
C VAL A 48 14.71 -23.23 31.79
N ILE A 49 14.15 -23.59 32.91
CA ILE A 49 14.86 -24.27 34.02
C ILE A 49 14.39 -25.70 34.08
N ILE A 50 15.34 -26.64 34.05
CA ILE A 50 15.13 -28.08 34.12
C ILE A 50 16.04 -28.63 35.20
N ASN A 51 15.51 -28.99 36.35
CA ASN A 51 16.26 -29.59 37.51
C ASN A 51 17.57 -28.87 37.85
N LYS A 52 17.69 -27.58 37.90
CA LYS A 52 18.89 -26.76 38.16
C LYS A 52 19.77 -26.47 36.91
N LYS A 53 19.53 -27.07 35.76
CA LYS A 53 20.12 -26.62 34.48
C LYS A 53 19.19 -25.61 33.84
N GLY A 54 19.72 -24.54 33.27
CA GLY A 54 18.92 -23.49 32.61
C GLY A 54 19.43 -23.24 31.20
N VAL A 55 18.51 -23.04 30.26
CA VAL A 55 18.77 -22.52 28.93
C VAL A 55 17.90 -21.30 28.72
N VAL A 56 18.35 -20.39 27.87
CA VAL A 56 17.62 -19.19 27.49
C VAL A 56 17.10 -19.37 26.08
N ALA A 57 15.83 -19.03 25.87
CA ALA A 57 15.26 -19.03 24.54
C ALA A 57 16.04 -18.08 23.61
N ASP A 58 16.29 -18.58 22.44
CA ASP A 58 16.98 -17.80 21.40
C ASP A 58 16.09 -16.69 20.90
N TYR A 59 16.53 -16.06 19.91
CA TYR A 59 15.97 -14.96 19.19
C TYR A 59 14.61 -15.23 18.52
N ASP A 60 14.32 -16.47 18.17
CA ASP A 60 13.01 -16.90 17.69
C ASP A 60 12.14 -17.46 18.84
N GLY A 61 12.53 -17.22 20.10
CA GLY A 61 11.87 -17.78 21.25
C GLY A 61 12.08 -19.29 21.43
N ARG A 62 13.05 -19.89 20.71
CA ARG A 62 13.30 -21.35 20.76
C ARG A 62 14.33 -21.71 21.77
N TYR A 63 14.17 -22.86 22.41
CA TYR A 63 15.16 -23.44 23.30
C TYR A 63 15.48 -24.87 22.91
N SER A 64 16.67 -25.30 23.23
CA SER A 64 17.10 -26.66 23.02
C SER A 64 18.09 -27.05 24.13
N ILE A 65 17.89 -28.19 24.71
CA ILE A 65 18.75 -28.72 25.73
C ILE A 65 18.88 -30.24 25.59
N GLN A 66 20.10 -30.75 25.76
CA GLN A 66 20.38 -32.19 25.79
C GLN A 66 20.23 -32.73 27.22
N LEU A 67 19.44 -33.76 27.39
CA LEU A 67 19.13 -34.40 28.68
C LEU A 67 19.23 -35.91 28.55
N GLU A 68 19.48 -36.55 29.68
CA GLU A 68 19.44 -38.00 29.80
C GLU A 68 17.99 -38.49 29.95
N LYS A 69 17.74 -39.77 29.78
CA LYS A 69 16.43 -40.39 30.04
C LYS A 69 16.03 -40.18 31.52
N GLY A 70 14.80 -39.71 31.74
CA GLY A 70 14.29 -39.47 33.09
C GLY A 70 13.03 -38.59 33.12
N LYS A 71 12.53 -38.41 34.34
CA LYS A 71 11.41 -37.48 34.61
C LYS A 71 11.96 -36.12 34.97
N TYR A 72 11.40 -35.09 34.33
CA TYR A 72 11.87 -33.71 34.48
C TYR A 72 10.71 -32.76 34.69
N SER A 73 10.92 -31.82 35.59
CA SER A 73 10.08 -30.65 35.76
C SER A 73 10.67 -29.50 34.92
N VAL A 74 9.99 -29.09 33.88
CA VAL A 74 10.40 -28.00 32.97
C VAL A 74 9.64 -26.76 33.35
N THR A 75 10.34 -25.77 33.93
CA THR A 75 9.77 -24.50 34.34
C THR A 75 10.24 -23.41 33.36
N VAL A 76 9.31 -22.74 32.75
CA VAL A 76 9.59 -21.57 31.88
C VAL A 76 9.16 -20.30 32.57
N SER A 77 10.04 -19.33 32.57
CA SER A 77 9.79 -18.00 33.14
C SER A 77 10.29 -16.89 32.22
N TYR A 78 9.53 -15.83 32.18
CA TYR A 78 9.90 -14.59 31.47
C TYR A 78 9.46 -13.40 32.30
N VAL A 79 10.20 -12.31 32.26
CA VAL A 79 9.89 -11.11 33.05
C VAL A 79 8.53 -10.55 32.63
N GLY A 80 7.58 -10.48 33.56
CA GLY A 80 6.23 -10.00 33.31
C GLY A 80 5.22 -11.09 32.91
N TYR A 81 5.62 -12.37 32.93
CA TYR A 81 4.78 -13.52 32.58
C TYR A 81 4.63 -14.51 33.77
N GLN A 82 3.49 -15.22 33.80
CA GLN A 82 3.29 -16.31 34.74
C GLN A 82 4.26 -17.46 34.43
N LYS A 83 4.89 -17.99 35.47
CA LYS A 83 5.72 -19.19 35.33
C LYS A 83 4.83 -20.37 34.97
N VAL A 84 5.22 -21.09 33.94
CA VAL A 84 4.56 -22.34 33.55
C VAL A 84 5.49 -23.50 33.82
N THR A 85 5.01 -24.50 34.54
CA THR A 85 5.75 -25.75 34.82
C THR A 85 5.01 -26.91 34.20
N LYS A 86 5.71 -27.75 33.45
CA LYS A 86 5.19 -29.01 32.90
C LYS A 86 6.10 -30.17 33.31
N GLU A 87 5.50 -31.26 33.77
CA GLU A 87 6.22 -32.51 34.03
C GLU A 87 6.31 -33.31 32.72
N ILE A 88 7.48 -33.79 32.38
CA ILE A 88 7.72 -34.61 31.21
C ILE A 88 8.54 -35.86 31.58
N GLU A 89 8.32 -36.92 30.81
CA GLU A 89 9.14 -38.14 30.87
C GLU A 89 9.88 -38.26 29.54
N LEU A 90 11.20 -38.13 29.58
CA LEU A 90 12.07 -38.34 28.43
C LEU A 90 12.42 -39.82 28.30
N GLU A 91 11.99 -40.42 27.23
CA GLU A 91 12.45 -41.73 26.76
C GLU A 91 13.53 -41.50 25.68
N ASN A 92 13.96 -42.52 24.94
CA ASN A 92 14.99 -42.41 23.91
C ASN A 92 14.50 -41.71 22.60
N LYS A 93 13.65 -40.70 22.73
CA LYS A 93 13.11 -39.92 21.60
C LYS A 93 13.18 -38.44 21.92
N ASN A 94 13.60 -37.64 20.94
CA ASN A 94 13.55 -36.18 21.05
C ASN A 94 12.11 -35.71 21.28
N ILE A 95 11.94 -34.79 22.24
CA ILE A 95 10.63 -34.19 22.58
C ILE A 95 10.66 -32.74 22.22
N GLN A 96 9.62 -32.28 21.50
CA GLN A 96 9.35 -30.88 21.32
C GLN A 96 8.25 -30.45 22.28
N LEU A 97 8.56 -29.47 23.17
CA LEU A 97 7.65 -28.97 24.19
C LEU A 97 7.54 -27.46 24.07
N ASN A 98 6.44 -27.00 23.53
CA ASN A 98 6.18 -25.57 23.39
C ASN A 98 5.52 -25.02 24.66
N PHE A 99 5.81 -23.75 24.97
CA PHE A 99 5.21 -23.01 26.06
C PHE A 99 4.56 -21.73 25.54
N GLU A 100 3.35 -21.52 25.98
CA GLU A 100 2.66 -20.25 25.86
C GLU A 100 2.61 -19.64 27.25
N LEU A 101 3.25 -18.49 27.43
CA LEU A 101 3.25 -17.78 28.69
C LEU A 101 2.19 -16.69 28.68
N SER A 102 1.34 -16.68 29.69
CA SER A 102 0.42 -15.58 29.95
C SER A 102 1.10 -14.50 30.76
N SER A 103 0.88 -13.23 30.42
CA SER A 103 1.39 -12.12 31.23
C SER A 103 0.85 -12.19 32.66
N ILE A 104 1.69 -11.92 33.68
CA ILE A 104 1.28 -11.90 35.10
C ILE A 104 0.27 -10.81 35.41
N GLN A 105 0.21 -9.81 34.56
CA GLN A 105 -0.72 -8.72 34.72
C GLN A 105 -2.01 -9.07 34.03
N LEU A 106 -3.14 -8.94 34.74
CA LEU A 106 -4.49 -9.06 34.23
C LEU A 106 -4.54 -8.65 32.77
N ASN A 107 -4.57 -9.66 31.92
CA ASN A 107 -4.98 -9.65 30.52
C ASN A 107 -4.86 -8.30 29.82
N GLU A 108 -3.63 -7.83 29.63
CA GLU A 108 -3.36 -6.89 28.57
C GLU A 108 -3.39 -7.68 27.26
N VAL A 109 -4.54 -8.35 27.05
CA VAL A 109 -4.90 -8.84 25.74
C VAL A 109 -5.12 -7.58 24.92
N GLN A 110 -4.09 -7.15 24.26
CA GLN A 110 -4.33 -6.39 23.05
C GLN A 110 -5.08 -7.37 22.15
N VAL A 111 -6.42 -7.37 22.26
CA VAL A 111 -7.27 -7.96 21.23
C VAL A 111 -7.12 -7.04 20.03
N VAL A 112 -5.96 -7.13 19.42
CA VAL A 112 -5.77 -6.70 18.08
C VAL A 112 -6.56 -7.72 17.29
N ALA A 113 -7.79 -7.38 16.96
CA ALA A 113 -8.56 -8.17 16.03
C ALA A 113 -7.62 -8.50 14.87
N ASP A 114 -7.52 -9.80 14.50
CA ASP A 114 -6.85 -10.25 13.29
C ASP A 114 -5.36 -10.68 13.36
N ILE A 115 -4.84 -11.04 14.51
CA ILE A 115 -3.52 -11.72 14.57
C ILE A 115 -3.72 -13.23 14.37
N ALA A 116 -3.07 -13.77 13.33
CA ALA A 116 -2.98 -15.21 13.13
C ALA A 116 -1.96 -15.80 14.12
N ILE A 117 -2.33 -16.91 14.75
CA ILE A 117 -1.50 -17.65 15.71
C ILE A 117 -1.06 -18.96 15.06
N ASP A 118 0.23 -19.21 15.11
CA ASP A 118 0.82 -20.41 14.55
C ASP A 118 0.21 -21.69 15.15
N ARG A 119 -0.08 -22.69 14.28
CA ARG A 119 -0.67 -23.99 14.63
C ARG A 119 -2.11 -23.92 15.21
N LYS A 120 -2.71 -22.72 15.26
CA LYS A 120 -4.09 -22.50 15.68
C LYS A 120 -4.92 -21.87 14.57
N THR A 121 -4.41 -20.82 13.93
CA THR A 121 -5.16 -20.12 12.90
C THR A 121 -4.90 -20.77 11.54
N PRO A 122 -5.90 -21.33 10.87
CA PRO A 122 -5.74 -22.06 9.60
C PRO A 122 -5.60 -21.11 8.41
N VAL A 123 -4.55 -20.32 8.35
CA VAL A 123 -4.27 -19.37 7.26
C VAL A 123 -2.77 -19.30 6.98
N ALA A 124 -2.43 -18.95 5.74
CA ALA A 124 -1.06 -18.64 5.38
C ALA A 124 -0.68 -17.24 5.90
N PHE A 125 0.29 -17.14 6.77
CA PHE A 125 0.76 -15.86 7.30
C PHE A 125 2.27 -15.83 7.52
N SER A 126 2.80 -14.62 7.60
CA SER A 126 4.19 -14.34 7.98
C SER A 126 4.23 -13.19 8.99
N THR A 127 5.03 -13.35 10.04
CA THR A 127 5.28 -12.29 11.01
C THR A 127 6.69 -11.77 10.83
N ILE A 128 6.84 -10.47 10.60
CA ILE A 128 8.12 -9.79 10.44
C ILE A 128 8.45 -9.11 11.78
N PRO A 129 9.38 -9.65 12.55
CA PRO A 129 9.72 -9.11 13.86
C PRO A 129 10.53 -7.82 13.74
N LEU A 130 10.50 -7.01 14.81
CA LEU A 130 11.26 -5.76 14.92
C LEU A 130 12.73 -5.90 14.52
N LYS A 131 13.38 -7.04 14.88
CA LYS A 131 14.78 -7.27 14.50
C LYS A 131 14.97 -7.31 12.99
N LYS A 132 14.10 -8.00 12.24
CA LYS A 132 14.19 -8.06 10.78
C LYS A 132 13.95 -6.69 10.17
N ILE A 133 12.99 -5.91 10.70
CA ILE A 133 12.75 -4.52 10.30
C ILE A 133 14.02 -3.68 10.54
N ASP A 134 14.58 -3.77 11.73
CA ASP A 134 15.80 -3.06 12.14
C ASP A 134 17.02 -3.41 11.27
N GLU A 135 17.19 -4.69 10.89
CA GLU A 135 18.35 -5.19 10.14
C GLU A 135 18.24 -4.93 8.62
N GLU A 136 17.05 -4.97 8.02
CA GLU A 136 16.87 -5.07 6.56
C GLU A 136 16.15 -3.88 5.92
N LEU A 137 15.34 -3.10 6.65
CA LEU A 137 14.52 -2.03 6.05
C LEU A 137 15.37 -0.87 5.48
N ALA A 138 16.49 -0.54 6.13
CA ALA A 138 17.50 0.42 5.63
C ALA A 138 16.92 1.77 5.17
N SER A 139 15.99 2.36 5.92
CA SER A 139 15.29 3.63 5.61
C SER A 139 14.52 3.64 4.28
N GLN A 140 14.09 2.47 3.80
CA GLN A 140 13.12 2.34 2.71
C GLN A 140 11.69 2.50 3.25
N ASP A 141 10.73 2.62 2.35
CA ASP A 141 9.32 2.52 2.71
C ASP A 141 9.00 1.14 3.29
N ILE A 142 8.10 1.09 4.28
CA ILE A 142 7.79 -0.16 5.02
C ILE A 142 7.46 -1.35 4.11
N PRO A 143 6.70 -1.20 2.99
CA PRO A 143 6.41 -2.34 2.12
C PRO A 143 7.63 -3.08 1.58
N MET A 144 8.77 -2.40 1.43
CA MET A 144 9.95 -3.01 0.81
C MET A 144 10.53 -4.19 1.61
N ILE A 145 10.30 -4.22 2.95
CA ILE A 145 10.70 -5.38 3.78
C ILE A 145 9.94 -6.65 3.41
N LEU A 146 8.75 -6.51 2.82
CA LEU A 146 7.85 -7.62 2.51
C LEU A 146 8.30 -8.46 1.31
N ASN A 147 9.26 -7.98 0.49
CA ASN A 147 9.91 -8.78 -0.56
C ASN A 147 10.66 -10.01 0.02
N SER A 148 10.79 -10.10 1.34
CA SER A 148 11.27 -11.29 2.04
C SER A 148 10.15 -12.26 2.45
N THR A 149 8.92 -12.07 1.93
CA THR A 149 7.74 -12.89 2.21
C THR A 149 7.26 -13.52 0.90
N PRO A 150 7.01 -14.84 0.85
CA PRO A 150 6.54 -15.49 -0.39
C PRO A 150 5.22 -14.90 -0.88
N GLY A 151 5.07 -14.77 -2.20
CA GLY A 151 3.85 -14.25 -2.83
C GLY A 151 3.58 -12.76 -2.59
N VAL A 152 4.55 -12.02 -2.06
CA VAL A 152 4.47 -10.56 -1.87
C VAL A 152 5.50 -9.91 -2.78
N TYR A 153 5.04 -8.97 -3.60
CA TYR A 153 5.87 -8.13 -4.45
C TYR A 153 5.69 -6.68 -4.05
N ALA A 154 6.79 -6.01 -3.71
CA ALA A 154 6.81 -4.60 -3.36
C ALA A 154 7.80 -3.84 -4.24
N THR A 155 7.40 -2.69 -4.77
CA THR A 155 8.19 -1.84 -5.65
C THR A 155 8.09 -0.38 -5.23
N GLN A 156 9.09 0.42 -5.58
CA GLN A 156 9.07 1.89 -5.41
C GLN A 156 8.70 2.62 -6.70
N GLN A 157 8.00 1.96 -7.62
CA GLN A 157 7.49 2.50 -8.88
C GLN A 157 8.40 3.54 -9.55
N GLY A 158 8.01 4.81 -9.57
CA GLY A 158 8.77 5.91 -10.15
C GLY A 158 10.13 6.18 -9.51
N GLY A 159 10.50 5.46 -8.44
CA GLY A 159 11.79 5.58 -7.76
C GLY A 159 11.83 6.67 -6.68
N GLY A 160 10.69 7.30 -6.37
CA GLY A 160 10.56 8.27 -5.30
C GLY A 160 10.45 7.64 -3.91
N ASP A 161 10.71 8.42 -2.88
CA ASP A 161 10.55 8.04 -1.48
C ASP A 161 9.09 8.29 -1.07
N GLY A 162 8.37 7.23 -0.69
CA GLY A 162 6.94 7.29 -0.36
C GLY A 162 6.01 6.78 -1.47
N ASP A 163 6.55 6.40 -2.60
CA ASP A 163 5.79 5.87 -3.75
C ASP A 163 5.70 4.34 -3.78
N ALA A 164 6.05 3.67 -2.67
CA ALA A 164 6.00 2.21 -2.60
C ALA A 164 4.60 1.65 -2.87
N ARG A 165 4.56 0.50 -3.54
CA ARG A 165 3.35 -0.30 -3.74
C ARG A 165 3.57 -1.73 -3.31
N ILE A 166 2.48 -2.39 -2.94
CA ILE A 166 2.49 -3.79 -2.52
C ILE A 166 1.44 -4.56 -3.31
N THR A 167 1.81 -5.76 -3.73
CA THR A 167 0.93 -6.75 -4.34
C THR A 167 1.09 -8.06 -3.59
N ILE A 168 0.00 -8.71 -3.23
CA ILE A 168 -0.01 -10.03 -2.58
C ILE A 168 -0.75 -11.00 -3.50
N ARG A 169 -0.08 -12.05 -3.99
CA ARG A 169 -0.64 -13.06 -4.92
C ARG A 169 -1.33 -12.44 -6.14
N GLY A 170 -0.76 -11.36 -6.69
CA GLY A 170 -1.33 -10.62 -7.82
C GLY A 170 -2.46 -9.65 -7.45
N PHE A 171 -2.87 -9.59 -6.19
CA PHE A 171 -3.83 -8.60 -5.71
C PHE A 171 -3.10 -7.33 -5.29
N ASN A 172 -3.34 -6.23 -5.99
CA ASN A 172 -2.71 -4.95 -5.67
C ASN A 172 -3.18 -4.40 -4.31
N GLN A 173 -2.47 -3.42 -3.76
CA GLN A 173 -2.70 -2.89 -2.41
C GLN A 173 -4.12 -2.38 -2.15
N ARG A 174 -4.89 -2.02 -3.18
CA ARG A 174 -6.31 -1.64 -3.03
C ARG A 174 -7.17 -2.81 -2.54
N ASN A 175 -6.71 -4.03 -2.75
CA ASN A 175 -7.39 -5.28 -2.41
C ASN A 175 -6.76 -6.00 -1.22
N VAL A 176 -5.79 -5.36 -0.56
CA VAL A 176 -5.14 -5.80 0.69
C VAL A 176 -5.56 -4.86 1.80
N ALA A 177 -6.13 -5.38 2.89
CA ALA A 177 -6.45 -4.55 4.04
C ALA A 177 -5.19 -4.22 4.82
N VAL A 178 -4.80 -2.94 4.82
CA VAL A 178 -3.67 -2.46 5.61
C VAL A 178 -4.21 -1.81 6.89
N MET A 179 -3.66 -2.23 8.02
CA MET A 179 -4.09 -1.76 9.34
C MET A 179 -2.90 -1.32 10.18
N ILE A 180 -3.12 -0.35 11.05
CA ILE A 180 -2.19 0.06 12.10
C ILE A 180 -2.90 -0.14 13.45
N ASP A 181 -2.38 -1.04 14.29
CA ASP A 181 -3.04 -1.46 15.53
C ASP A 181 -4.52 -1.85 15.33
N GLY A 182 -4.86 -2.52 14.20
CA GLY A 182 -6.21 -2.95 13.86
C GLY A 182 -7.11 -1.84 13.26
N ILE A 183 -6.65 -0.60 13.13
CA ILE A 183 -7.37 0.49 12.46
C ILE A 183 -7.04 0.47 10.97
N PRO A 184 -8.03 0.31 10.07
CA PRO A 184 -7.82 0.35 8.63
C PRO A 184 -7.30 1.71 8.15
N VAL A 185 -6.38 1.71 7.18
CA VAL A 185 -5.78 2.93 6.62
C VAL A 185 -5.93 3.06 5.10
N ASN A 186 -6.53 2.05 4.45
CA ASN A 186 -6.88 2.15 3.03
C ASN A 186 -7.92 3.24 2.82
N ASP A 187 -7.71 4.09 1.84
CA ASP A 187 -8.64 5.15 1.45
C ASP A 187 -10.04 4.59 1.12
N MET A 188 -11.09 5.29 1.56
CA MET A 188 -12.47 4.79 1.47
C MET A 188 -13.07 4.93 0.05
N GLU A 189 -12.54 5.81 -0.79
CA GLU A 189 -13.01 6.01 -2.16
C GLU A 189 -12.31 5.10 -3.16
N ASN A 190 -10.98 5.03 -3.09
CA ASN A 190 -10.16 4.35 -4.09
C ASN A 190 -9.42 3.11 -3.56
N GLY A 191 -9.38 2.88 -2.23
CA GLY A 191 -8.71 1.75 -1.59
C GLY A 191 -7.19 1.86 -1.49
N TYR A 192 -6.58 2.98 -1.89
CA TYR A 192 -5.13 3.15 -1.91
C TYR A 192 -4.54 3.33 -0.52
N VAL A 193 -3.26 2.96 -0.36
CA VAL A 193 -2.43 3.34 0.80
C VAL A 193 -1.25 4.15 0.29
N TYR A 194 -1.17 5.41 0.69
CA TYR A 194 -0.10 6.32 0.34
C TYR A 194 0.98 6.24 1.41
N TRP A 195 2.06 5.50 1.13
CA TRP A 195 3.08 5.15 2.13
C TRP A 195 3.89 6.34 2.62
N SER A 196 3.96 7.42 1.85
CA SER A 196 4.53 8.70 2.29
C SER A 196 3.89 9.24 3.58
N ASN A 197 2.59 8.97 3.81
CA ASN A 197 1.86 9.38 5.00
C ASN A 197 2.24 8.58 6.27
N TRP A 198 3.01 7.51 6.13
CA TRP A 198 3.35 6.57 7.19
C TRP A 198 4.86 6.39 7.35
N PHE A 199 5.68 7.29 6.75
CA PHE A 199 7.12 7.23 7.00
C PHE A 199 7.40 7.41 8.49
N GLY A 200 8.49 6.79 8.99
CA GLY A 200 8.86 6.88 10.41
C GLY A 200 8.11 5.91 11.33
N LEU A 201 7.03 5.27 10.87
CA LEU A 201 6.27 4.29 11.64
C LEU A 201 7.13 3.10 12.13
N ASP A 202 8.22 2.76 11.41
CA ASP A 202 9.23 1.77 11.81
C ASP A 202 9.86 2.06 13.19
N ALA A 203 9.96 3.33 13.60
CA ALA A 203 10.51 3.71 14.91
C ALA A 203 9.65 3.20 16.09
N VAL A 204 8.34 3.03 15.87
CA VAL A 204 7.38 2.58 16.88
C VAL A 204 6.79 1.20 16.57
N THR A 205 7.09 0.59 15.45
CA THR A 205 6.61 -0.74 15.10
C THR A 205 7.24 -1.80 16.02
N SER A 206 6.42 -2.72 16.52
CA SER A 206 6.87 -3.92 17.24
C SER A 206 7.03 -5.10 16.30
N ASN A 207 6.05 -5.32 15.43
CA ASN A 207 6.09 -6.32 14.36
C ASN A 207 5.08 -5.97 13.25
N ILE A 208 5.20 -6.66 12.11
CA ILE A 208 4.24 -6.59 11.01
C ILE A 208 3.77 -8.00 10.73
N GLN A 209 2.46 -8.24 10.75
CA GLN A 209 1.89 -9.51 10.33
C GLN A 209 1.20 -9.37 8.99
N VAL A 210 1.56 -10.25 8.05
CA VAL A 210 0.94 -10.36 6.73
C VAL A 210 0.22 -11.69 6.65
N GLN A 211 -1.09 -11.67 6.49
CA GLN A 211 -1.90 -12.83 6.18
C GLN A 211 -2.22 -12.79 4.68
N ARG A 212 -1.91 -13.86 3.98
CA ARG A 212 -2.08 -13.94 2.53
C ARG A 212 -3.39 -14.62 2.17
N GLY A 213 -4.08 -14.11 1.14
CA GLY A 213 -5.34 -14.65 0.67
C GLY A 213 -6.52 -14.39 1.61
N LEU A 214 -7.28 -15.44 1.94
CA LEU A 214 -8.53 -15.31 2.69
C LEU A 214 -8.37 -14.69 4.08
N GLY A 215 -7.22 -14.82 4.70
CA GLY A 215 -6.95 -14.34 6.05
C GLY A 215 -7.98 -14.78 7.09
N ALA A 216 -7.61 -14.78 8.37
CA ALA A 216 -8.53 -15.03 9.48
C ALA A 216 -9.16 -13.76 10.03
N SER A 217 -9.16 -12.67 9.25
CA SER A 217 -9.69 -11.39 9.72
C SER A 217 -11.11 -11.54 10.19
N LYS A 218 -11.33 -11.19 11.45
CA LYS A 218 -12.67 -11.16 12.08
C LYS A 218 -13.46 -9.92 11.67
N ILE A 219 -12.76 -8.84 11.31
CA ILE A 219 -13.36 -7.56 10.95
C ILE A 219 -14.05 -7.68 9.59
N ALA A 220 -15.16 -7.00 9.43
CA ALA A 220 -15.98 -7.01 8.20
C ALA A 220 -15.31 -6.27 7.02
N ILE A 221 -13.96 -6.21 6.93
CA ILE A 221 -13.27 -5.61 5.80
C ILE A 221 -13.14 -6.65 4.69
N PRO A 222 -13.76 -6.42 3.53
CA PRO A 222 -13.69 -7.35 2.41
C PRO A 222 -12.32 -7.24 1.71
N SER A 223 -11.32 -7.92 2.26
CA SER A 223 -10.00 -8.04 1.64
C SER A 223 -9.89 -9.34 0.86
N VAL A 224 -9.45 -9.27 -0.38
CA VAL A 224 -9.29 -10.41 -1.29
C VAL A 224 -7.87 -10.93 -1.26
N GLY A 225 -6.89 -10.02 -1.28
CA GLY A 225 -5.46 -10.36 -1.34
C GLY A 225 -4.87 -10.75 0.02
N GLY A 226 -5.53 -10.38 1.11
CA GLY A 226 -5.05 -10.63 2.46
C GLY A 226 -5.03 -9.38 3.34
N THR A 227 -4.38 -9.49 4.49
CA THR A 227 -4.26 -8.38 5.44
C THR A 227 -2.82 -8.12 5.82
N MET A 228 -2.48 -6.87 6.02
CA MET A 228 -1.22 -6.43 6.61
C MET A 228 -1.52 -5.62 7.86
N ASN A 229 -1.12 -6.11 9.04
CA ASN A 229 -1.32 -5.41 10.30
C ASN A 229 0.03 -4.98 10.88
N ILE A 230 0.22 -3.68 11.06
CA ILE A 230 1.40 -3.06 11.66
C ILE A 230 1.10 -2.80 13.12
N LEU A 231 1.80 -3.48 14.01
CA LEU A 231 1.59 -3.39 15.45
C LEU A 231 2.61 -2.45 16.07
N THR A 232 2.12 -1.48 16.87
CA THR A 232 2.98 -0.50 17.54
C THR A 232 3.39 -0.95 18.93
N LYS A 233 4.50 -0.40 19.42
CA LYS A 233 4.95 -0.57 20.81
C LYS A 233 3.92 -0.02 21.80
N GLY A 234 3.85 -0.62 22.98
CA GLY A 234 2.94 -0.22 24.05
C GLY A 234 3.48 -0.61 25.44
N MET A 235 2.58 -0.70 26.44
CA MET A 235 2.96 -0.91 27.84
C MET A 235 3.61 -2.28 28.11
N ASN A 236 3.43 -3.27 27.24
CA ASN A 236 4.09 -4.58 27.33
C ASN A 236 5.57 -4.54 26.96
N ASN A 237 6.01 -3.49 26.26
CA ASN A 237 7.42 -3.34 25.91
C ASN A 237 8.25 -2.86 27.11
N LYS A 238 9.51 -3.28 27.15
CA LYS A 238 10.45 -2.83 28.19
C LYS A 238 10.69 -1.34 28.07
N LYS A 239 10.92 -0.68 29.25
CA LYS A 239 11.40 0.71 29.26
C LYS A 239 12.64 0.84 28.39
N SER A 240 12.60 1.80 27.47
CA SER A 240 13.73 2.09 26.59
C SER A 240 13.67 3.52 26.06
N THR A 241 14.84 4.10 25.88
CA THR A 241 15.03 5.34 25.12
C THR A 241 15.98 5.03 23.99
N SER A 242 15.70 5.54 22.81
CA SER A 242 16.55 5.35 21.63
C SER A 242 16.76 6.65 20.88
N PHE A 243 17.98 6.86 20.42
CA PHE A 243 18.33 7.90 19.47
C PHE A 243 19.05 7.24 18.29
N LYS A 244 18.56 7.47 17.08
CA LYS A 244 19.09 6.86 15.86
C LYS A 244 19.43 7.94 14.84
N GLN A 245 20.63 7.90 14.31
CA GLN A 245 21.08 8.70 13.18
C GLN A 245 21.33 7.79 11.97
N GLU A 246 20.83 8.18 10.82
CA GLU A 246 20.99 7.46 9.56
C GLU A 246 21.49 8.41 8.46
N VAL A 247 22.41 7.92 7.64
CA VAL A 247 22.90 8.58 6.44
C VAL A 247 22.95 7.56 5.31
N GLY A 248 22.72 8.00 4.08
CA GLY A 248 22.70 7.10 2.93
C GLY A 248 22.97 7.78 1.61
N SER A 249 22.90 7.01 0.54
CA SER A 249 23.03 7.49 -0.84
C SER A 249 22.05 8.62 -1.13
N PHE A 250 22.37 9.48 -2.07
CA PHE A 250 21.53 10.60 -2.54
C PHE A 250 21.22 11.63 -1.44
N GLY A 251 22.22 11.94 -0.59
CA GLY A 251 22.07 12.90 0.48
C GLY A 251 21.03 12.52 1.55
N LYS A 252 20.64 11.24 1.61
CA LYS A 252 19.65 10.77 2.58
C LYS A 252 20.17 10.93 4.00
N TRP A 253 19.38 11.60 4.83
CA TRP A 253 19.67 11.87 6.22
C TRP A 253 18.39 11.71 7.05
N ARG A 254 18.46 10.99 8.16
CA ARG A 254 17.34 10.77 9.06
C ARG A 254 17.79 10.73 10.50
N THR A 255 17.11 11.50 11.36
CA THR A 255 17.27 11.42 12.81
C THR A 255 15.96 10.93 13.43
N SER A 256 16.04 9.98 14.31
CA SER A 256 14.87 9.43 15.01
C SER A 256 15.11 9.37 16.51
N TYR A 257 14.08 9.70 17.28
CA TYR A 257 14.04 9.56 18.72
C TYR A 257 12.85 8.68 19.10
N GLY A 258 13.03 7.79 20.08
CA GLY A 258 11.97 6.95 20.62
C GLY A 258 12.11 6.78 22.13
N TYR A 259 10.98 6.85 22.83
CA TYR A 259 10.85 6.60 24.26
C TYR A 259 9.67 5.69 24.55
N ASN A 260 9.89 4.67 25.36
CA ASN A 260 8.83 3.84 25.93
C ASN A 260 9.07 3.69 27.44
N SER A 261 8.10 4.04 28.28
CA SER A 261 8.23 3.92 29.72
C SER A 261 8.08 2.49 30.24
N GLY A 262 7.55 1.59 29.41
CA GLY A 262 6.94 0.35 29.88
C GLY A 262 5.77 0.67 30.82
N LYS A 263 5.23 -0.34 31.49
CA LYS A 263 4.18 -0.15 32.50
C LYS A 263 4.79 0.32 33.82
N LEU A 264 4.35 1.48 34.28
CA LEU A 264 4.72 2.04 35.56
C LEU A 264 3.89 1.40 36.70
N SER A 265 4.39 1.43 37.94
CA SER A 265 3.66 0.92 39.12
C SER A 265 2.30 1.60 39.35
N SER A 266 2.17 2.84 38.90
CA SER A 266 0.91 3.59 38.89
C SER A 266 -0.10 3.13 37.81
N GLY A 267 0.24 2.13 36.97
CA GLY A 267 -0.59 1.62 35.87
C GLY A 267 -0.57 2.48 34.62
N TRP A 268 0.24 3.53 34.52
CA TRP A 268 0.46 4.32 33.32
C TRP A 268 1.54 3.70 32.42
N SER A 269 1.43 3.99 31.12
CA SER A 269 2.51 3.80 30.15
C SER A 269 2.50 4.94 29.13
N PHE A 270 3.71 5.34 28.71
CA PHE A 270 3.93 6.42 27.76
C PHE A 270 4.84 5.95 26.64
N THR A 271 4.46 6.14 25.39
CA THR A 271 5.30 5.90 24.22
C THR A 271 5.32 7.17 23.37
N PHE A 272 6.53 7.67 23.07
CA PHE A 272 6.73 8.83 22.21
C PHE A 272 7.77 8.49 21.14
N ALA A 273 7.57 8.94 19.93
CA ALA A 273 8.59 8.90 18.89
C ALA A 273 8.49 10.11 17.97
N GLY A 274 9.64 10.50 17.45
CA GLY A 274 9.75 11.51 16.42
C GLY A 274 10.86 11.14 15.45
N SER A 275 10.70 11.51 14.18
CA SER A 275 11.71 11.29 13.16
C SER A 275 11.65 12.40 12.13
N TYR A 276 12.81 12.92 11.75
CA TYR A 276 12.96 13.88 10.67
C TYR A 276 13.82 13.25 9.57
N LYS A 277 13.37 13.32 8.32
CA LYS A 277 14.12 12.85 7.15
C LYS A 277 14.26 13.93 6.09
N ARG A 278 15.33 13.82 5.31
CA ARG A 278 15.52 14.52 4.03
C ARG A 278 16.42 13.71 3.11
N GLY A 279 16.33 13.95 1.80
CA GLY A 279 17.19 13.35 0.78
C GLY A 279 16.84 13.89 -0.60
N ASN A 280 17.76 13.74 -1.57
CA ASN A 280 17.58 14.25 -2.94
C ASN A 280 16.84 13.24 -3.84
N GLY A 281 16.83 11.93 -3.47
CA GLY A 281 16.28 10.85 -4.29
C GLY A 281 17.28 10.28 -5.30
N PHE A 282 16.96 9.07 -5.80
CA PHE A 282 17.73 8.41 -6.88
C PHE A 282 17.39 9.00 -8.25
N VAL A 283 16.14 9.28 -8.47
CA VAL A 283 15.60 9.90 -9.68
C VAL A 283 15.77 11.41 -9.54
N ASP A 284 16.07 12.08 -10.64
CA ASP A 284 16.33 13.51 -10.66
C ASP A 284 15.15 14.30 -10.08
N GLU A 285 15.44 15.22 -9.16
CA GLU A 285 14.48 16.07 -8.46
C GLU A 285 13.33 15.33 -7.74
N THR A 286 13.57 14.08 -7.33
CA THR A 286 12.67 13.34 -6.43
C THR A 286 13.09 13.48 -4.97
N PHE A 287 13.37 14.73 -4.57
CA PHE A 287 13.70 15.04 -3.18
C PHE A 287 12.60 14.56 -2.20
N SER A 288 12.96 14.28 -0.97
CA SER A 288 12.00 14.00 0.10
C SER A 288 12.36 14.73 1.38
N LYS A 289 11.34 15.24 2.07
CA LYS A 289 11.45 15.93 3.36
C LYS A 289 10.22 15.60 4.19
N GLY A 290 10.40 15.24 5.47
CA GLY A 290 9.26 14.92 6.30
C GLY A 290 9.60 14.84 7.78
N LEU A 291 8.56 15.04 8.60
CA LEU A 291 8.58 14.93 10.06
C LEU A 291 7.55 13.87 10.47
N PHE A 292 7.95 12.88 11.25
CA PHE A 292 7.07 11.91 11.88
C PHE A 292 6.92 12.21 13.37
N TYR A 293 5.70 12.08 13.88
CA TYR A 293 5.43 12.12 15.30
C TYR A 293 4.47 11.01 15.72
N TYR A 294 4.67 10.49 16.91
CA TYR A 294 3.85 9.46 17.52
C TYR A 294 3.78 9.65 19.03
N THR A 295 2.58 9.55 19.57
CA THR A 295 2.32 9.56 21.01
C THR A 295 1.27 8.50 21.33
N LYS A 296 1.54 7.66 22.37
CA LYS A 296 0.55 6.72 22.89
C LYS A 296 0.61 6.76 24.43
N ILE A 297 -0.50 7.04 25.04
CA ILE A 297 -0.67 7.09 26.49
C ILE A 297 -1.66 6.02 26.88
N GLN A 298 -1.28 5.14 27.82
CA GLN A 298 -2.12 4.05 28.27
C GLN A 298 -2.26 4.07 29.79
N LYS A 299 -3.43 3.66 30.29
CA LYS A 299 -3.76 3.59 31.70
C LYS A 299 -4.57 2.34 32.00
N THR A 300 -4.11 1.54 32.96
CA THR A 300 -4.90 0.46 33.55
C THR A 300 -5.78 1.03 34.67
N LEU A 301 -7.10 0.83 34.58
CA LEU A 301 -8.14 1.29 35.52
C LEU A 301 -9.04 0.11 35.90
N GLY A 302 -8.68 -0.65 36.92
CA GLY A 302 -9.41 -1.84 37.31
C GLY A 302 -9.48 -2.86 36.16
N LYS A 303 -10.69 -3.11 35.62
CA LYS A 303 -10.94 -4.00 34.49
C LYS A 303 -10.77 -3.36 33.11
N HIS A 304 -10.38 -2.11 33.04
CA HIS A 304 -10.20 -1.35 31.80
C HIS A 304 -8.73 -1.04 31.53
N ILE A 305 -8.36 -1.08 30.25
CA ILE A 305 -7.11 -0.51 29.75
C ILE A 305 -7.50 0.56 28.72
N LEU A 306 -7.34 1.81 29.13
CA LEU A 306 -7.59 2.95 28.23
C LEU A 306 -6.30 3.31 27.51
N SER A 307 -6.41 3.62 26.23
CA SER A 307 -5.28 4.04 25.38
C SER A 307 -5.71 5.20 24.48
N VAL A 308 -4.94 6.28 24.51
CA VAL A 308 -5.07 7.39 23.57
C VAL A 308 -3.81 7.42 22.72
N SER A 309 -3.95 7.51 21.41
CA SER A 309 -2.81 7.68 20.52
C SER A 309 -3.03 8.76 19.46
N ALA A 310 -1.94 9.39 19.06
CA ALA A 310 -1.87 10.36 17.98
C ALA A 310 -0.61 10.10 17.17
N MET A 311 -0.72 10.10 15.85
CA MET A 311 0.41 10.00 14.93
C MET A 311 0.18 10.81 13.67
N GLY A 312 1.26 11.18 13.01
CA GLY A 312 1.21 11.82 11.71
C GLY A 312 2.61 11.97 11.12
N ALA A 313 2.63 12.16 9.81
CA ALA A 313 3.87 12.30 9.04
C ALA A 313 3.71 13.39 7.97
N PRO A 314 3.69 14.69 8.36
CA PRO A 314 3.74 15.76 7.37
C PRO A 314 4.98 15.62 6.50
N GLN A 315 4.77 15.61 5.19
CA GLN A 315 5.82 15.34 4.22
C GLN A 315 5.65 16.13 2.92
N GLU A 316 6.75 16.27 2.21
CA GLU A 316 6.84 16.84 0.88
C GLU A 316 7.88 16.05 0.07
N HIS A 317 7.55 15.68 -1.17
CA HIS A 317 8.49 15.00 -2.05
C HIS A 317 8.20 15.28 -3.52
N GLY A 318 9.26 15.26 -4.34
CA GLY A 318 9.15 15.30 -5.79
C GLY A 318 8.86 13.89 -6.33
N GLN A 319 8.16 13.82 -7.48
CA GLN A 319 7.76 12.56 -8.08
C GLN A 319 8.17 12.47 -9.55
N ARG A 320 8.40 11.24 -10.01
CA ARG A 320 8.37 10.85 -11.42
C ARG A 320 7.08 10.08 -11.67
N SER A 321 6.06 10.76 -12.21
CA SER A 321 4.70 10.23 -12.26
C SER A 321 4.39 9.40 -13.50
N PHE A 322 5.11 9.61 -14.61
CA PHE A 322 4.82 8.94 -15.88
C PHE A 322 5.99 8.07 -16.32
N LYS A 323 5.65 6.90 -16.84
CA LYS A 323 6.58 6.00 -17.51
C LYS A 323 7.06 6.64 -18.82
N SER A 324 8.21 6.21 -19.32
CA SER A 324 8.74 6.58 -20.64
C SER A 324 9.23 5.33 -21.35
N ASP A 325 9.44 5.43 -22.66
CA ASP A 325 9.99 4.34 -23.46
C ASP A 325 11.37 3.91 -22.95
N ILE A 326 11.71 2.64 -23.12
CA ILE A 326 12.99 2.07 -22.70
C ILE A 326 14.16 2.84 -23.34
N ALA A 327 14.03 3.19 -24.66
CA ALA A 327 15.06 3.94 -25.40
C ALA A 327 15.32 5.35 -24.87
N THR A 328 14.35 5.96 -24.21
CA THR A 328 14.51 7.26 -23.51
C THR A 328 15.50 7.15 -22.35
N TYR A 329 15.45 6.04 -21.61
CA TYR A 329 16.32 5.82 -20.45
C TYR A 329 17.69 5.23 -20.83
N SER A 330 17.70 4.16 -21.65
CA SER A 330 18.88 3.37 -21.92
C SER A 330 18.83 2.71 -23.30
N GLY A 331 19.67 3.18 -24.20
CA GLY A 331 19.86 2.53 -25.52
C GLY A 331 20.48 1.14 -25.40
N GLU A 332 21.33 0.88 -24.40
CA GLU A 332 21.87 -0.44 -24.13
C GLU A 332 20.74 -1.43 -23.82
N SER A 333 19.82 -1.07 -22.91
CA SER A 333 18.65 -1.90 -22.58
C SER A 333 17.71 -2.04 -23.78
N ALA A 334 17.51 -0.97 -24.56
CA ALA A 334 16.70 -1.01 -25.77
C ALA A 334 17.26 -2.01 -26.80
N ASN A 335 18.55 -1.91 -27.10
CA ASN A 335 19.24 -2.83 -28.02
C ASN A 335 19.18 -4.29 -27.54
N ALA A 336 19.39 -4.52 -26.23
CA ALA A 336 19.30 -5.85 -25.63
C ALA A 336 17.90 -6.48 -25.78
N LEU A 337 16.85 -5.66 -25.88
CA LEU A 337 15.47 -6.06 -26.07
C LEU A 337 15.01 -6.05 -27.54
N GLY A 338 15.95 -5.87 -28.50
CA GLY A 338 15.65 -5.88 -29.92
C GLY A 338 15.03 -4.59 -30.46
N ILE A 339 15.01 -3.53 -29.67
CA ILE A 339 14.63 -2.20 -30.12
C ILE A 339 15.85 -1.59 -30.81
N ASN A 340 15.73 -1.14 -32.06
CA ASN A 340 16.85 -0.61 -32.82
C ASN A 340 16.60 0.83 -33.32
N ASP A 341 17.68 1.54 -33.63
CA ASP A 341 17.65 2.94 -34.04
C ASP A 341 16.79 3.19 -35.29
N SER A 342 16.66 2.20 -36.18
CA SER A 342 15.87 2.34 -37.40
C SER A 342 14.38 2.52 -37.14
N LEU A 343 13.91 2.11 -35.97
CA LEU A 343 12.50 2.25 -35.54
C LEU A 343 12.26 3.53 -34.74
N PHE A 344 13.23 3.97 -33.95
CA PHE A 344 13.08 5.10 -32.99
C PHE A 344 13.92 6.33 -33.36
N GLY A 345 14.77 6.25 -34.39
CA GLY A 345 15.82 7.24 -34.62
C GLY A 345 16.95 7.11 -33.59
N GLU A 346 17.71 8.17 -33.35
CA GLU A 346 18.76 8.18 -32.34
C GLU A 346 18.16 8.06 -30.94
N PHE A 347 18.66 7.10 -30.12
CA PHE A 347 18.19 6.91 -28.76
C PHE A 347 18.56 8.10 -27.86
N SER A 348 17.62 8.58 -27.04
CA SER A 348 17.80 9.72 -26.15
C SER A 348 18.82 9.47 -25.04
N ASN A 349 18.93 8.23 -24.56
CA ASN A 349 19.95 7.79 -23.57
C ASN A 349 20.07 8.71 -22.32
N LYS A 350 18.93 9.19 -21.80
CA LYS A 350 18.92 10.19 -20.71
C LYS A 350 19.31 9.64 -19.35
N GLY A 351 19.47 8.31 -19.24
CA GLY A 351 19.78 7.61 -17.98
C GLY A 351 18.54 7.14 -17.22
N ILE A 352 18.70 6.09 -16.41
CA ILE A 352 17.59 5.48 -15.65
C ILE A 352 17.05 6.38 -14.53
N ASN A 353 17.78 7.41 -14.13
CA ASN A 353 17.39 8.44 -13.17
C ASN A 353 16.66 9.62 -13.80
N TYR A 354 16.55 9.68 -15.12
CA TYR A 354 15.87 10.77 -15.83
C TYR A 354 14.43 10.98 -15.36
N ASN A 355 14.07 12.26 -15.18
CA ASN A 355 12.75 12.74 -14.83
C ASN A 355 12.45 14.00 -15.64
N LYS A 356 11.36 14.01 -16.39
CA LYS A 356 10.95 15.18 -17.21
C LYS A 356 10.18 16.25 -16.43
N HIS A 357 9.81 15.98 -15.18
CA HIS A 357 8.88 16.82 -14.41
C HIS A 357 9.53 17.94 -13.62
N TRP A 358 10.68 18.43 -14.04
CA TRP A 358 11.35 19.54 -13.41
C TRP A 358 12.06 20.41 -14.46
N GLY A 359 12.48 21.60 -14.08
CA GLY A 359 13.26 22.50 -14.90
C GLY A 359 13.88 23.60 -14.06
N TYR A 360 14.82 24.32 -14.66
CA TYR A 360 15.37 25.54 -14.09
C TYR A 360 14.46 26.72 -14.38
N LEU A 361 14.38 27.66 -13.44
CA LEU A 361 13.59 28.87 -13.55
C LEU A 361 14.34 30.02 -12.90
N ASP A 362 14.69 31.03 -13.70
CA ASP A 362 15.18 32.32 -13.22
C ASP A 362 14.02 33.29 -13.10
N ARG A 363 13.60 33.55 -11.87
CA ARG A 363 12.62 34.59 -11.58
C ARG A 363 13.32 35.89 -11.38
N TRP A 364 12.83 36.94 -11.98
CA TRP A 364 13.27 38.29 -11.75
C TRP A 364 12.14 39.17 -11.23
N SER A 365 12.48 40.16 -10.43
CA SER A 365 11.58 41.17 -9.90
C SER A 365 12.33 42.50 -9.80
N ILE A 366 11.58 43.59 -9.83
CA ILE A 366 12.15 44.91 -9.62
C ILE A 366 11.95 45.27 -8.14
N ASN A 367 13.04 45.57 -7.44
CA ASN A 367 12.95 45.98 -6.03
C ASN A 367 12.48 47.44 -5.90
N SER A 368 12.25 47.92 -4.67
CA SER A 368 11.84 49.27 -4.37
C SER A 368 12.79 50.37 -4.85
N ASN A 369 14.02 50.04 -5.19
CA ASN A 369 15.05 50.99 -5.71
C ASN A 369 15.13 50.99 -7.25
N GLY A 370 14.32 50.12 -7.92
CA GLY A 370 14.36 49.99 -9.37
C GLY A 370 15.40 48.99 -9.89
N ASP A 371 16.11 48.24 -9.00
CA ASP A 371 17.10 47.25 -9.41
C ASP A 371 16.40 45.92 -9.74
N THR A 372 16.86 45.25 -10.80
CA THR A 372 16.43 43.88 -11.11
C THR A 372 17.09 42.90 -10.16
N ILE A 373 16.29 42.19 -9.40
CA ILE A 373 16.74 41.07 -8.58
C ILE A 373 16.33 39.79 -9.28
N SER A 374 17.27 38.84 -9.45
CA SER A 374 16.99 37.50 -9.99
C SER A 374 17.25 36.44 -8.95
N SER A 375 16.45 35.34 -8.97
CA SER A 375 16.66 34.14 -8.19
C SER A 375 16.49 32.92 -9.06
N THR A 376 17.52 32.07 -9.13
CA THR A 376 17.45 30.79 -9.83
C THR A 376 16.91 29.72 -8.88
N GLU A 377 15.91 28.98 -9.31
CA GLU A 377 15.39 27.83 -8.59
C GLU A 377 15.26 26.61 -9.51
N THR A 378 15.35 25.42 -8.91
CA THR A 378 14.95 24.17 -9.54
C THR A 378 13.51 23.87 -9.12
N LEU A 379 12.60 23.80 -10.07
CA LEU A 379 11.19 23.63 -9.82
C LEU A 379 10.71 22.27 -10.31
N ASN A 380 10.31 21.39 -9.39
CA ASN A 380 9.65 20.14 -9.73
C ASN A 380 8.14 20.38 -9.88
N THR A 381 7.61 20.12 -11.09
CA THR A 381 6.19 20.33 -11.42
C THR A 381 5.28 19.22 -10.88
N LYS A 382 5.85 18.11 -10.39
CA LYS A 382 5.15 16.96 -9.78
C LYS A 382 5.58 16.79 -8.33
N LYS A 383 5.22 17.75 -7.51
CA LYS A 383 5.47 17.73 -6.07
C LYS A 383 4.24 17.22 -5.34
N ASN A 384 4.41 16.26 -4.44
CA ASN A 384 3.38 15.83 -3.51
C ASN A 384 3.68 16.37 -2.11
N TYR A 385 2.68 16.90 -1.44
CA TYR A 385 2.76 17.32 -0.05
C TYR A 385 1.48 16.91 0.68
N TYR A 386 1.64 16.29 1.85
CA TYR A 386 0.49 15.77 2.57
C TYR A 386 0.75 15.64 4.06
N HIS A 387 -0.30 15.84 4.85
CA HIS A 387 -0.32 15.54 6.27
C HIS A 387 -1.63 14.81 6.62
N LYS A 388 -1.50 13.57 7.11
CA LYS A 388 -2.61 12.70 7.49
C LYS A 388 -2.50 12.31 8.98
N PRO A 389 -2.80 13.21 9.93
CA PRO A 389 -2.84 12.84 11.33
C PRO A 389 -3.94 11.81 11.60
N GLN A 390 -3.64 10.87 12.48
CA GLN A 390 -4.58 9.87 12.96
C GLN A 390 -4.61 9.89 14.49
N PHE A 391 -5.81 9.97 15.04
CA PHE A 391 -6.08 9.93 16.46
C PHE A 391 -6.89 8.70 16.80
N SER A 392 -6.64 8.05 17.93
CA SER A 392 -7.49 6.97 18.42
C SER A 392 -7.66 6.99 19.92
N LEU A 393 -8.85 6.61 20.35
CA LEU A 393 -9.21 6.29 21.73
C LEU A 393 -9.62 4.82 21.78
N ARG A 394 -8.97 4.06 22.62
CA ARG A 394 -9.26 2.64 22.78
C ARG A 394 -9.59 2.33 24.22
N ASP A 395 -10.65 1.54 24.45
CA ASP A 395 -10.97 0.92 25.71
C ASP A 395 -10.97 -0.60 25.54
N PHE A 396 -10.10 -1.26 26.29
CA PHE A 396 -10.15 -2.70 26.46
C PHE A 396 -10.77 -3.00 27.82
N TRP A 397 -11.91 -3.66 27.83
CA TRP A 397 -12.70 -3.98 29.00
C TRP A 397 -12.80 -5.48 29.25
N SER A 398 -12.18 -5.97 30.35
CA SER A 398 -12.34 -7.33 30.86
C SER A 398 -13.62 -7.40 31.70
N VAL A 399 -14.78 -7.60 31.08
CA VAL A 399 -16.07 -7.66 31.78
C VAL A 399 -16.07 -8.78 32.82
N SER A 400 -15.56 -9.94 32.43
CA SER A 400 -15.31 -11.10 33.27
C SER A 400 -14.09 -11.87 32.74
N ASP A 401 -13.71 -12.97 33.44
CA ASP A 401 -12.62 -13.87 33.01
C ASP A 401 -12.91 -14.57 31.68
N LYS A 402 -14.17 -14.56 31.21
CA LYS A 402 -14.62 -15.19 29.98
C LYS A 402 -15.14 -14.20 28.93
N PHE A 403 -15.32 -12.92 29.28
CA PHE A 403 -15.92 -11.96 28.39
C PHE A 403 -15.10 -10.67 28.32
N TYR A 404 -14.66 -10.34 27.09
CA TYR A 404 -13.84 -9.18 26.80
C TYR A 404 -14.49 -8.35 25.71
N VAL A 405 -14.34 -7.02 25.82
CA VAL A 405 -14.82 -6.05 24.83
C VAL A 405 -13.67 -5.10 24.50
N SER A 406 -13.41 -4.87 23.22
CA SER A 406 -12.47 -3.85 22.75
C SER A 406 -13.19 -2.83 21.91
N ASN A 407 -13.21 -1.58 22.35
CA ASN A 407 -13.78 -0.45 21.63
C ASN A 407 -12.68 0.47 21.12
N ILE A 408 -12.77 0.90 19.87
CA ILE A 408 -11.82 1.81 19.25
C ILE A 408 -12.59 2.89 18.52
N GLY A 409 -12.52 4.12 19.01
CA GLY A 409 -12.92 5.32 18.26
C GLY A 409 -11.69 5.92 17.61
N TYR A 410 -11.77 6.31 16.33
CA TYR A 410 -10.66 6.95 15.63
C TYR A 410 -11.12 8.07 14.72
N ALA A 411 -10.20 9.01 14.47
CA ALA A 411 -10.39 10.11 13.55
C ALA A 411 -9.10 10.37 12.76
N SER A 412 -9.25 10.75 11.49
CA SER A 412 -8.16 11.25 10.66
C SER A 412 -8.62 12.48 9.88
N ILE A 413 -7.80 13.51 9.86
CA ILE A 413 -8.05 14.75 9.12
C ILE A 413 -6.87 14.94 8.17
N GLY A 414 -7.07 14.65 6.89
CA GLY A 414 -6.02 14.74 5.88
C GLY A 414 -6.06 16.07 5.14
N ASN A 415 -4.89 16.67 4.93
CA ASN A 415 -4.76 17.89 4.14
C ASN A 415 -3.52 17.81 3.25
N GLY A 416 -3.67 18.20 2.00
CA GLY A 416 -2.56 18.28 1.06
C GLY A 416 -2.95 17.97 -0.36
N GLY A 417 -1.95 17.97 -1.23
CA GLY A 417 -2.18 17.83 -2.66
C GLY A 417 -0.95 17.43 -3.45
N GLY A 418 -1.11 17.43 -4.77
CA GLY A 418 -0.04 17.17 -5.72
C GLY A 418 -0.05 18.20 -6.84
N THR A 419 1.13 18.80 -7.10
CA THR A 419 1.26 19.80 -8.16
C THR A 419 1.30 19.19 -9.55
N SER A 420 0.92 19.95 -10.55
CA SER A 420 1.10 19.64 -11.96
C SER A 420 1.07 20.94 -12.76
N ILE A 421 1.77 20.95 -13.88
CA ILE A 421 1.67 22.08 -14.80
C ILE A 421 0.32 22.02 -15.52
N HIS A 422 -0.35 23.17 -15.62
CA HIS A 422 -1.42 23.38 -16.59
C HIS A 422 -0.75 23.91 -17.86
N THR A 423 -0.87 23.18 -18.96
CA THR A 423 -0.22 23.57 -20.21
C THR A 423 -1.12 23.31 -21.39
N ASN A 424 -1.16 24.25 -22.30
CA ASN A 424 -1.78 24.11 -23.62
C ASN A 424 -0.79 23.58 -24.68
N SER A 425 0.51 23.47 -24.33
CA SER A 425 1.55 22.90 -25.18
C SER A 425 2.64 22.25 -24.31
N SER A 426 3.22 21.14 -24.78
CA SER A 426 4.31 20.44 -24.10
C SER A 426 5.64 21.00 -24.60
N ASN A 427 6.12 22.10 -23.98
CA ASN A 427 7.42 22.67 -24.27
C ASN A 427 8.47 21.96 -23.38
N TYR A 428 9.38 21.25 -24.03
CA TYR A 428 10.54 20.64 -23.40
C TYR A 428 11.81 21.33 -23.91
N ASP A 429 12.81 21.42 -23.04
CA ASP A 429 14.13 21.88 -23.42
C ASP A 429 14.92 20.77 -24.16
N THR A 430 16.17 21.04 -24.54
CA THR A 430 17.04 20.09 -25.25
C THR A 430 17.35 18.84 -24.43
N ASP A 431 17.28 18.94 -23.11
CA ASP A 431 17.52 17.83 -22.19
C ASP A 431 16.22 17.06 -21.90
N GLY A 432 15.09 17.54 -22.38
CA GLY A 432 13.78 16.92 -22.29
C GLY A 432 13.04 17.16 -21.00
N GLN A 433 13.50 18.10 -20.17
CA GLN A 433 12.77 18.63 -19.03
C GLN A 433 11.76 19.69 -19.49
N TYR A 434 10.81 20.04 -18.61
CA TYR A 434 9.91 21.17 -18.89
C TYR A 434 10.70 22.47 -19.04
N ASN A 435 10.53 23.18 -20.15
CA ASN A 435 11.12 24.49 -20.40
C ASN A 435 10.36 25.58 -19.62
N LEU A 436 10.57 25.60 -18.30
CA LEU A 436 9.89 26.50 -17.37
C LEU A 436 10.30 27.95 -17.59
N GLN A 437 11.52 28.19 -18.07
CA GLN A 437 11.99 29.56 -18.37
C GLN A 437 11.24 30.17 -19.55
N GLU A 438 10.95 29.40 -20.57
CA GLU A 438 10.14 29.87 -21.70
C GLU A 438 8.72 30.18 -21.25
N VAL A 439 8.11 29.31 -20.41
CA VAL A 439 6.79 29.55 -19.81
C VAL A 439 6.79 30.89 -19.05
N TYR A 440 7.79 31.12 -18.20
CA TYR A 440 7.95 32.34 -17.43
C TYR A 440 8.08 33.58 -18.34
N ASN A 441 8.98 33.52 -19.32
CA ASN A 441 9.23 34.64 -20.25
C ASN A 441 7.97 35.01 -21.06
N ASN A 442 7.18 34.01 -21.43
CA ASN A 442 5.92 34.21 -22.12
C ASN A 442 4.87 34.87 -21.21
N ASN A 443 4.74 34.38 -19.96
CA ASN A 443 3.74 34.88 -19.02
C ASN A 443 4.02 36.33 -18.59
N VAL A 444 5.28 36.71 -18.30
CA VAL A 444 5.62 38.07 -17.85
C VAL A 444 5.46 39.16 -18.93
N SER A 445 5.21 38.77 -20.16
CA SER A 445 5.05 39.69 -21.30
C SER A 445 3.68 39.65 -21.97
N LEU A 446 2.79 38.73 -21.55
CA LEU A 446 1.50 38.53 -22.19
C LEU A 446 0.41 39.40 -21.55
N LEU A 447 -0.04 40.44 -22.28
CA LEU A 447 -1.20 41.24 -21.92
C LEU A 447 -2.43 40.73 -22.68
N ASP A 448 -3.57 40.67 -21.99
CA ASP A 448 -4.87 40.37 -22.58
C ASP A 448 -5.85 41.54 -22.30
N PRO A 449 -5.99 42.50 -23.23
CA PRO A 449 -6.81 43.69 -23.02
C PRO A 449 -8.28 43.41 -22.71
N ASN A 450 -8.79 42.20 -23.06
CA ASN A 450 -10.18 41.85 -22.77
C ASN A 450 -10.41 41.65 -21.25
N TYR A 451 -9.36 41.34 -20.52
CA TYR A 451 -9.42 41.10 -19.08
C TYR A 451 -8.65 42.13 -18.28
N SER A 452 -7.44 42.48 -18.70
CA SER A 452 -6.65 43.55 -18.08
C SER A 452 -5.65 44.15 -19.06
N PRO A 453 -5.64 45.52 -19.20
CA PRO A 453 -4.68 46.23 -20.03
C PRO A 453 -3.29 46.34 -19.38
N THR A 454 -3.14 46.02 -18.11
CA THR A 454 -1.90 46.28 -17.31
C THR A 454 -1.33 45.07 -16.61
N LEU A 455 -2.14 44.00 -16.38
CA LEU A 455 -1.72 42.78 -15.70
C LEU A 455 -1.39 41.72 -16.73
N ASN A 456 -0.35 40.94 -16.44
CA ASN A 456 0.12 39.88 -17.31
C ASN A 456 -0.66 38.57 -17.08
N LYS A 457 -1.09 37.95 -18.17
CA LYS A 457 -1.86 36.72 -18.19
C LYS A 457 -0.95 35.50 -18.22
N SER A 458 -1.14 34.53 -17.32
CA SER A 458 -0.55 33.19 -17.40
C SER A 458 -1.39 32.28 -18.28
N THR A 459 -0.79 31.74 -19.33
CA THR A 459 -1.41 30.67 -20.15
C THR A 459 -1.02 29.29 -19.65
N ASN A 460 0.18 29.17 -19.10
CA ASN A 460 0.70 27.97 -18.47
C ASN A 460 1.11 28.31 -17.03
N TYR A 461 0.65 27.52 -16.08
CA TYR A 461 0.87 27.75 -14.66
C TYR A 461 0.88 26.43 -13.87
N LEU A 462 1.38 26.44 -12.67
CA LEU A 462 1.28 25.29 -11.76
C LEU A 462 -0.05 25.32 -11.02
N ARG A 463 -0.70 24.17 -10.98
CA ARG A 463 -1.92 23.90 -10.20
C ARG A 463 -1.66 22.76 -9.23
N SER A 464 -2.35 22.75 -8.09
CA SER A 464 -2.33 21.65 -7.13
C SER A 464 -3.68 20.96 -7.08
N SER A 465 -3.69 19.64 -7.24
CA SER A 465 -4.87 18.81 -6.97
C SER A 465 -4.91 18.50 -5.49
N ILE A 466 -5.85 19.12 -4.79
CA ILE A 466 -6.05 18.98 -3.35
C ILE A 466 -6.95 17.77 -3.06
N ASN A 467 -6.57 16.97 -2.06
CA ASN A 467 -7.29 15.77 -1.64
C ASN A 467 -7.40 15.76 -0.11
N ASN A 468 -8.19 16.69 0.44
CA ASN A 468 -8.45 16.75 1.87
C ASN A 468 -9.47 15.68 2.26
N HIS A 469 -9.45 15.24 3.53
CA HIS A 469 -10.49 14.35 4.00
C HIS A 469 -10.77 14.49 5.49
N TYR A 470 -12.00 14.13 5.86
CA TYR A 470 -12.46 13.87 7.21
C TYR A 470 -12.88 12.41 7.31
N TRP A 471 -12.24 11.66 8.20
CA TRP A 471 -12.52 10.24 8.38
C TRP A 471 -12.73 9.94 9.85
N TYR A 472 -13.88 9.40 10.20
CA TYR A 472 -14.25 8.99 11.55
C TYR A 472 -14.65 7.52 11.53
N GLY A 473 -14.27 6.78 12.57
CA GLY A 473 -14.67 5.39 12.70
C GLY A 473 -14.81 4.93 14.13
N PHE A 474 -15.64 3.90 14.28
CA PHE A 474 -15.84 3.20 15.54
C PHE A 474 -15.84 1.70 15.28
N LEU A 475 -14.94 0.97 15.94
CA LEU A 475 -14.82 -0.47 15.88
C LEU A 475 -15.02 -1.05 17.28
N SER A 476 -15.96 -1.97 17.43
CA SER A 476 -16.18 -2.72 18.67
C SER A 476 -16.05 -4.21 18.39
N THR A 477 -15.26 -4.91 19.19
CA THR A 477 -15.07 -6.37 19.11
C THR A 477 -15.34 -6.98 20.48
N MET A 478 -16.15 -8.00 20.51
CA MET A 478 -16.49 -8.78 21.70
C MET A 478 -15.96 -10.20 21.53
N ASN A 479 -15.41 -10.78 22.58
CA ASN A 479 -14.98 -12.18 22.64
C ASN A 479 -15.56 -12.82 23.90
N TYR A 480 -16.23 -13.96 23.72
CA TYR A 480 -16.85 -14.70 24.80
C TYR A 480 -16.42 -16.17 24.77
N ASP A 481 -15.72 -16.60 25.83
CA ASP A 481 -15.32 -17.98 26.03
C ASP A 481 -16.54 -18.81 26.47
N LEU A 482 -17.24 -19.43 25.51
CA LEU A 482 -18.39 -20.29 25.74
C LEU A 482 -18.00 -21.50 26.59
N SER A 483 -16.81 -22.04 26.30
CA SER A 483 -16.19 -23.13 27.07
C SER A 483 -14.65 -23.07 26.88
N ASN A 484 -13.92 -24.02 27.44
CA ASN A 484 -12.46 -24.13 27.21
C ASN A 484 -12.09 -24.44 25.75
N GLN A 485 -13.06 -24.87 24.93
CA GLN A 485 -12.86 -25.26 23.54
C GLN A 485 -13.52 -24.31 22.55
N PHE A 486 -14.54 -23.56 22.94
CA PHE A 486 -15.32 -22.69 22.06
C PHE A 486 -15.21 -21.23 22.47
N VAL A 487 -14.84 -20.39 21.51
CA VAL A 487 -14.86 -18.94 21.63
C VAL A 487 -15.80 -18.34 20.58
N LEU A 488 -16.71 -17.50 21.01
CA LEU A 488 -17.57 -16.71 20.15
C LEU A 488 -17.05 -15.28 20.12
N SER A 489 -16.71 -14.81 18.93
CA SER A 489 -16.36 -13.42 18.68
C SER A 489 -17.44 -12.74 17.85
N GLY A 490 -17.66 -11.44 18.07
CA GLY A 490 -18.55 -10.64 17.26
C GLY A 490 -18.21 -9.18 17.36
N GLY A 491 -18.74 -8.38 16.46
CA GLY A 491 -18.43 -6.96 16.50
C GLY A 491 -19.14 -6.12 15.45
N LEU A 492 -18.91 -4.83 15.57
CA LEU A 492 -19.47 -3.75 14.78
C LEU A 492 -18.32 -2.85 14.29
N ASP A 493 -18.40 -2.43 13.04
CA ASP A 493 -17.46 -1.48 12.42
C ASP A 493 -18.27 -0.41 11.68
N LEU A 494 -18.13 0.84 12.10
CA LEU A 494 -18.83 2.00 11.54
C LEU A 494 -17.81 3.01 11.05
N ARG A 495 -18.01 3.53 9.83
CA ARG A 495 -17.11 4.53 9.24
C ARG A 495 -17.90 5.62 8.52
N TYR A 496 -17.44 6.84 8.66
CA TYR A 496 -17.82 8.00 7.86
C TYR A 496 -16.57 8.61 7.25
N TYR A 497 -16.62 8.86 5.96
CA TYR A 497 -15.55 9.49 5.22
C TYR A 497 -16.12 10.55 4.30
N GLU A 498 -15.46 11.69 4.24
CA GLU A 498 -15.73 12.79 3.32
C GLU A 498 -14.41 13.23 2.72
N GLY A 499 -14.24 13.00 1.42
CA GLY A 499 -13.10 13.43 0.65
C GLY A 499 -13.44 14.70 -0.11
N GLN A 500 -12.65 15.75 0.09
CA GLN A 500 -12.78 17.01 -0.62
C GLN A 500 -11.74 17.08 -1.74
N HIS A 501 -12.20 17.14 -2.96
CA HIS A 501 -11.35 17.09 -4.14
C HIS A 501 -11.55 18.36 -4.96
N TYR A 502 -10.51 19.18 -5.01
CA TYR A 502 -10.50 20.37 -5.84
C TYR A 502 -9.11 20.63 -6.40
N ARG A 503 -9.02 21.53 -7.33
CA ARG A 503 -7.76 21.97 -7.90
C ARG A 503 -7.64 23.46 -7.71
N GLU A 504 -6.47 23.92 -7.27
CA GLU A 504 -6.19 25.35 -7.08
C GLU A 504 -5.00 25.81 -7.92
N VAL A 505 -4.97 27.10 -8.23
CA VAL A 505 -3.80 27.75 -8.82
C VAL A 505 -2.70 27.78 -7.76
N TYR A 506 -1.58 27.09 -8.03
CA TYR A 506 -0.46 26.97 -7.09
C TYR A 506 0.61 28.03 -7.32
N ASP A 507 0.96 28.31 -8.60
CA ASP A 507 1.98 29.26 -9.00
C ASP A 507 1.70 29.72 -10.44
N LEU A 508 1.59 31.01 -10.67
CA LEU A 508 1.28 31.59 -11.97
C LEU A 508 2.49 31.65 -12.92
N VAL A 509 3.68 31.25 -12.46
CA VAL A 509 4.93 31.21 -13.25
C VAL A 509 5.16 32.54 -14.00
N GLY A 510 5.13 33.64 -13.26
CA GLY A 510 5.49 34.97 -13.74
C GLY A 510 4.36 35.87 -14.20
N GLY A 511 3.14 35.38 -14.39
CA GLY A 511 1.99 36.21 -14.65
C GLY A 511 1.27 36.68 -13.38
N ASP A 512 0.30 37.57 -13.52
CA ASP A 512 -0.49 38.14 -12.43
C ASP A 512 -1.81 37.37 -12.22
N TYR A 513 -2.35 36.75 -13.30
CA TYR A 513 -3.62 36.00 -13.29
C TYR A 513 -3.67 34.96 -14.39
N ALA A 514 -4.59 34.01 -14.27
CA ALA A 514 -4.97 33.04 -15.29
C ALA A 514 -6.46 33.21 -15.64
N ILE A 515 -6.90 32.62 -16.75
CA ILE A 515 -8.30 32.61 -17.17
C ILE A 515 -8.82 31.19 -17.24
N GLU A 516 -10.01 30.96 -16.68
CA GLU A 516 -10.77 29.74 -16.83
C GLU A 516 -12.23 30.03 -17.17
N GLU A 517 -12.61 29.76 -18.43
CA GLU A 517 -13.95 30.03 -18.98
C GLU A 517 -14.86 28.78 -18.87
N GLY A 518 -16.07 28.95 -18.34
CA GLY A 518 -17.16 27.99 -18.45
C GLY A 518 -16.98 26.66 -17.68
N VAL A 519 -15.98 26.58 -16.81
CA VAL A 519 -15.72 25.36 -16.01
C VAL A 519 -16.52 25.39 -14.70
N ASN A 520 -16.42 26.50 -13.94
CA ASN A 520 -17.28 26.72 -12.79
C ASN A 520 -18.56 27.46 -13.20
N LEU A 521 -19.68 26.74 -13.28
CA LEU A 521 -20.96 27.26 -13.67
C LEU A 521 -21.71 28.01 -12.55
N ASN A 522 -21.13 28.11 -11.37
CA ASN A 522 -21.66 28.83 -10.22
C ASN A 522 -20.89 30.13 -9.94
N GLN A 523 -20.07 30.58 -10.89
CA GLN A 523 -19.23 31.78 -10.76
C GLN A 523 -19.21 32.58 -12.04
N SER A 524 -19.40 33.91 -11.93
CA SER A 524 -19.33 34.80 -13.08
C SER A 524 -17.91 35.24 -13.43
N SER A 525 -17.00 35.32 -12.46
CA SER A 525 -15.61 35.70 -12.68
C SER A 525 -14.80 34.59 -13.35
N GLN A 526 -14.11 34.88 -14.42
CA GLN A 526 -13.23 34.00 -15.16
C GLN A 526 -11.75 34.19 -14.79
N ILE A 527 -11.43 35.28 -14.12
CA ILE A 527 -10.08 35.62 -13.65
C ILE A 527 -9.76 34.73 -12.42
N LYS A 528 -8.56 34.15 -12.41
CA LYS A 528 -8.06 33.25 -11.37
C LYS A 528 -6.71 33.73 -10.87
N GLU A 529 -6.57 33.84 -9.57
CA GLU A 529 -5.35 34.18 -8.84
C GLU A 529 -4.81 32.97 -8.06
N ILE A 530 -3.64 33.11 -7.47
CA ILE A 530 -3.05 32.05 -6.63
C ILE A 530 -4.01 31.69 -5.49
N GLY A 531 -4.32 30.41 -5.33
CA GLY A 531 -5.26 29.86 -4.34
C GLY A 531 -6.70 29.74 -4.84
N ASP A 532 -7.05 30.31 -6.01
CA ASP A 532 -8.37 30.14 -6.61
C ASP A 532 -8.59 28.71 -7.11
N ILE A 533 -9.82 28.22 -6.94
CA ILE A 533 -10.20 26.88 -7.37
C ILE A 533 -10.45 26.87 -8.89
N VAL A 534 -9.85 25.90 -9.57
CA VAL A 534 -9.89 25.69 -11.03
C VAL A 534 -10.11 24.22 -11.38
N GLY A 535 -10.63 23.96 -12.57
CA GLY A 535 -10.75 22.62 -13.15
C GLY A 535 -11.87 21.76 -12.57
N TYR A 536 -11.94 21.58 -11.29
CA TYR A 536 -13.00 20.84 -10.60
C TYR A 536 -13.05 21.15 -9.10
N HIS A 537 -14.24 20.98 -8.51
CA HIS A 537 -14.47 21.02 -7.07
C HIS A 537 -15.61 20.05 -6.71
N ASN A 538 -15.31 18.98 -6.01
CA ASN A 538 -16.30 17.97 -5.63
C ASN A 538 -15.96 17.29 -4.31
N ASP A 539 -17.00 16.79 -3.64
CA ASP A 539 -16.85 15.94 -2.44
C ASP A 539 -17.37 14.54 -2.72
N GLY A 540 -16.61 13.55 -2.25
CA GLY A 540 -17.01 12.15 -2.19
C GLY A 540 -17.34 11.76 -0.75
N ILE A 541 -18.57 11.30 -0.51
CA ILE A 541 -19.01 10.93 0.83
C ILE A 541 -19.29 9.44 0.90
N VAL A 542 -18.62 8.75 1.83
CA VAL A 542 -18.77 7.32 2.05
C VAL A 542 -19.22 7.05 3.48
N LYS A 543 -20.34 6.32 3.62
CA LYS A 543 -20.74 5.72 4.90
C LYS A 543 -20.61 4.20 4.78
N TRP A 544 -20.02 3.60 5.76
CA TRP A 544 -19.83 2.17 5.79
C TRP A 544 -20.20 1.61 7.16
N SER A 545 -20.94 0.50 7.16
CA SER A 545 -21.29 -0.25 8.36
C SER A 545 -21.07 -1.73 8.13
N GLY A 546 -20.46 -2.41 9.08
CA GLY A 546 -20.20 -3.84 9.03
C GLY A 546 -20.48 -4.51 10.35
N VAL A 547 -21.00 -5.72 10.30
CA VAL A 547 -21.17 -6.62 11.45
C VAL A 547 -20.49 -7.93 11.14
N PHE A 548 -19.92 -8.56 12.16
CA PHE A 548 -19.28 -9.86 12.01
C PHE A 548 -19.54 -10.76 13.22
N SER A 549 -19.50 -12.06 12.96
CA SER A 549 -19.51 -13.09 13.99
C SER A 549 -18.58 -14.22 13.61
N GLN A 550 -17.84 -14.74 14.57
CA GLN A 550 -16.93 -15.87 14.39
C GLN A 550 -17.05 -16.83 15.56
N LEU A 551 -17.25 -18.10 15.25
CA LEU A 551 -17.15 -19.19 16.20
C LEU A 551 -15.84 -19.92 15.98
N GLU A 552 -15.04 -20.02 17.02
CA GLU A 552 -13.77 -20.74 17.03
C GLU A 552 -13.89 -22.01 17.91
N TYR A 553 -13.36 -23.12 17.42
CA TYR A 553 -13.17 -24.34 18.16
C TYR A 553 -11.68 -24.64 18.27
N THR A 554 -11.20 -24.97 19.44
CA THR A 554 -9.79 -25.36 19.67
C THR A 554 -9.70 -26.47 20.70
N ASN A 555 -8.99 -27.53 20.35
CA ASN A 555 -8.48 -28.53 21.29
C ASN A 555 -6.98 -28.78 21.05
N ASP A 556 -6.40 -29.79 21.65
CA ASP A 556 -4.95 -30.05 21.55
C ASP A 556 -4.47 -30.27 20.11
N ASN A 557 -5.28 -30.89 19.26
CA ASN A 557 -4.90 -31.29 17.92
C ASN A 557 -5.65 -30.53 16.82
N VAL A 558 -6.85 -30.02 17.08
CA VAL A 558 -7.72 -29.42 16.07
C VAL A 558 -8.07 -28.00 16.44
N SER A 559 -7.96 -27.10 15.49
CA SER A 559 -8.55 -25.76 15.56
C SER A 559 -9.39 -25.53 14.31
N ALA A 560 -10.56 -24.93 14.48
CA ALA A 560 -11.45 -24.58 13.37
C ALA A 560 -12.13 -23.25 13.64
N PHE A 561 -12.50 -22.54 12.58
CA PHE A 561 -13.34 -21.36 12.70
C PHE A 561 -14.43 -21.33 11.63
N LEU A 562 -15.50 -20.64 11.97
CA LEU A 562 -16.56 -20.22 11.05
C LEU A 562 -16.79 -18.72 11.24
N ASN A 563 -16.61 -17.94 10.18
CA ASN A 563 -16.77 -16.48 10.17
C ASN A 563 -17.86 -16.08 9.17
N ILE A 564 -18.75 -15.21 9.60
CA ILE A 564 -19.78 -14.61 8.77
C ILE A 564 -19.71 -13.10 8.98
N THR A 565 -19.72 -12.34 7.88
CA THR A 565 -19.78 -10.89 7.93
C THR A 565 -20.87 -10.35 7.01
N GLY A 566 -21.46 -9.24 7.40
CA GLY A 566 -22.37 -8.45 6.58
C GLY A 566 -21.90 -7.00 6.58
N SER A 567 -21.95 -6.33 5.44
CA SER A 567 -21.59 -4.92 5.31
C SER A 567 -22.59 -4.15 4.44
N ASN A 568 -22.65 -2.85 4.65
CA ASN A 568 -23.45 -1.95 3.87
C ASN A 568 -22.64 -0.69 3.58
N SER A 569 -22.41 -0.40 2.30
CA SER A 569 -21.69 0.77 1.81
C SER A 569 -22.69 1.77 1.24
N ALA A 570 -22.57 3.03 1.57
CA ALA A 570 -23.36 4.09 0.99
C ALA A 570 -22.45 5.18 0.43
N TYR A 571 -22.76 5.62 -0.76
CA TYR A 571 -21.97 6.58 -1.53
C TYR A 571 -22.83 7.75 -1.93
N LYS A 572 -22.25 8.95 -1.92
CA LYS A 572 -22.85 10.19 -2.39
C LYS A 572 -21.76 11.11 -2.91
N ARG A 573 -22.03 11.83 -4.00
CA ARG A 573 -21.12 12.81 -4.57
C ARG A 573 -21.80 14.18 -4.63
N ILE A 574 -21.05 15.26 -4.37
CA ILE A 574 -21.45 16.65 -4.51
C ILE A 574 -20.49 17.30 -5.50
N ASP A 575 -21.02 18.06 -6.46
CA ASP A 575 -20.22 18.81 -7.42
C ASP A 575 -20.54 20.30 -7.28
N TYR A 576 -19.51 21.09 -6.98
CA TYR A 576 -19.64 22.53 -6.75
C TYR A 576 -19.50 23.34 -8.02
N PHE A 577 -19.08 22.75 -9.13
CA PHE A 577 -18.86 23.42 -10.39
C PHE A 577 -20.03 23.27 -11.38
N LYS A 578 -20.81 22.22 -11.24
CA LYS A 578 -22.07 22.06 -11.98
C LYS A 578 -23.10 23.09 -11.55
N LYS A 579 -24.04 23.40 -12.45
CA LYS A 579 -25.20 24.23 -12.09
C LYS A 579 -25.92 23.66 -10.89
N LYS A 580 -26.44 24.54 -10.06
CA LYS A 580 -27.22 24.15 -8.86
C LYS A 580 -28.59 23.60 -9.25
N ASP A 581 -29.09 22.69 -8.43
CA ASP A 581 -30.49 22.27 -8.46
C ASP A 581 -31.36 23.35 -7.85
N LEU A 582 -32.55 23.56 -8.42
CA LEU A 582 -33.62 24.29 -7.77
C LEU A 582 -34.55 23.30 -7.07
N VAL A 583 -34.54 23.27 -5.72
CA VAL A 583 -35.34 22.33 -4.92
C VAL A 583 -36.53 23.08 -4.34
N LEU A 584 -37.72 22.79 -4.84
CA LEU A 584 -38.99 23.33 -4.36
C LEU A 584 -39.77 22.25 -3.61
N GLU A 585 -40.86 22.63 -2.93
CA GLU A 585 -41.66 21.69 -2.16
C GLU A 585 -42.32 20.59 -3.04
N ASP A 586 -42.68 20.92 -4.27
CA ASP A 586 -43.45 20.07 -5.19
C ASP A 586 -42.60 19.54 -6.37
N THR A 587 -41.43 20.09 -6.61
CA THR A 587 -40.58 19.72 -7.75
C THR A 587 -39.11 20.05 -7.54
N THR A 588 -38.25 19.40 -8.29
CA THR A 588 -36.81 19.73 -8.36
C THR A 588 -36.39 19.89 -9.81
N PHE A 589 -35.80 21.02 -10.15
CA PHE A 589 -35.15 21.24 -11.43
C PHE A 589 -33.66 20.96 -11.26
N VAL A 590 -33.20 19.88 -11.86
CA VAL A 590 -31.81 19.40 -11.72
C VAL A 590 -30.89 20.24 -12.62
N GLU A 591 -29.74 20.66 -12.11
CA GLU A 591 -28.70 21.45 -12.82
C GLU A 591 -29.26 22.68 -13.57
N ALA A 592 -30.21 23.40 -12.95
CA ALA A 592 -30.98 24.44 -13.58
C ALA A 592 -30.46 25.86 -13.36
N LEU A 593 -29.77 26.12 -12.23
CA LEU A 593 -29.36 27.44 -11.79
C LEU A 593 -27.85 27.61 -11.80
N GLY A 594 -27.33 28.45 -12.67
CA GLY A 594 -25.90 28.72 -12.78
C GLY A 594 -25.60 29.87 -13.73
N THR A 595 -24.45 29.78 -14.36
CA THR A 595 -24.04 30.71 -15.40
C THR A 595 -23.82 30.00 -16.74
N ARG A 596 -23.87 30.70 -17.81
CA ARG A 596 -23.54 30.25 -19.18
C ARG A 596 -22.77 31.30 -19.94
N VAL A 597 -21.86 30.85 -20.79
CA VAL A 597 -21.16 31.76 -21.72
C VAL A 597 -22.12 32.21 -22.82
N SER A 598 -22.33 33.52 -22.94
CA SER A 598 -23.02 34.12 -24.07
C SER A 598 -21.99 34.74 -24.97
N THR A 599 -22.03 34.43 -26.27
CA THR A 599 -21.13 35.01 -27.27
C THR A 599 -21.91 35.96 -28.15
N ASN A 600 -21.59 37.25 -28.06
CA ASN A 600 -22.13 38.26 -28.93
C ASN A 600 -21.14 38.48 -30.08
N TYR A 601 -21.53 38.14 -31.29
CA TYR A 601 -20.70 38.38 -32.47
C TYR A 601 -20.79 39.87 -32.89
N VAL A 602 -19.63 40.46 -33.16
CA VAL A 602 -19.49 41.80 -33.68
C VAL A 602 -19.33 41.70 -35.19
N TYR A 603 -20.19 42.41 -35.93
CA TYR A 603 -20.20 42.36 -37.38
C TYR A 603 -19.71 43.70 -37.92
N ASP A 604 -19.05 43.72 -39.08
CA ASP A 604 -18.74 44.92 -39.84
C ASP A 604 -19.97 45.42 -40.65
N GLU A 605 -19.76 46.50 -41.42
CA GLU A 605 -20.83 47.10 -42.26
C GLU A 605 -21.32 46.16 -43.37
N ASP A 606 -20.51 45.16 -43.73
CA ASP A 606 -20.81 44.15 -44.73
C ASP A 606 -21.44 42.87 -44.16
N GLY A 607 -21.66 42.84 -42.82
CA GLY A 607 -22.23 41.70 -42.11
C GLY A 607 -21.24 40.54 -41.86
N VAL A 608 -19.94 40.78 -41.98
CA VAL A 608 -18.89 39.78 -41.71
C VAL A 608 -18.53 39.82 -40.22
N ILE A 609 -18.36 38.70 -39.60
CA ILE A 609 -17.93 38.60 -38.18
C ILE A 609 -16.50 39.12 -38.07
N ILE A 610 -16.31 40.25 -37.40
CA ILE A 610 -15.01 40.89 -37.13
C ILE A 610 -14.54 40.67 -35.69
N GLY A 611 -15.41 40.13 -34.84
CA GLY A 611 -15.07 39.86 -33.44
C GLY A 611 -16.18 39.08 -32.73
N ALA A 612 -15.87 38.62 -31.52
CA ALA A 612 -16.85 38.01 -30.65
C ALA A 612 -16.58 38.46 -29.19
N GLU A 613 -17.60 39.01 -28.55
CA GLU A 613 -17.56 39.39 -27.15
C GLU A 613 -18.23 38.27 -26.33
N LYS A 614 -17.50 37.69 -25.42
CA LYS A 614 -18.02 36.66 -24.49
C LYS A 614 -18.42 37.33 -23.17
N SER A 615 -19.58 36.95 -22.66
CA SER A 615 -20.06 37.39 -21.35
C SER A 615 -20.67 36.20 -20.58
N MET A 616 -20.55 36.22 -19.25
CA MET A 616 -21.22 35.23 -18.40
C MET A 616 -22.62 35.75 -18.07
N VAL A 617 -23.64 34.95 -18.39
CA VAL A 617 -25.05 35.28 -18.11
C VAL A 617 -25.57 34.30 -17.06
N GLU A 618 -26.22 34.85 -16.02
CA GLU A 618 -26.85 34.08 -14.96
C GLU A 618 -28.20 33.49 -15.42
N ASP A 619 -28.44 32.22 -15.10
CA ASP A 619 -29.73 31.57 -15.35
C ASP A 619 -30.78 32.03 -14.33
N THR A 620 -31.99 32.24 -14.83
CA THR A 620 -33.16 32.54 -13.99
C THR A 620 -34.30 31.58 -14.35
N ILE A 621 -34.82 30.87 -13.38
CA ILE A 621 -35.99 29.99 -13.52
C ILE A 621 -37.21 30.68 -12.92
N PHE A 622 -38.27 30.79 -13.74
CA PHE A 622 -39.56 31.30 -13.28
C PHE A 622 -40.51 30.15 -12.98
N TYR A 623 -40.98 30.06 -11.74
CA TYR A 623 -41.91 29.03 -11.31
C TYR A 623 -42.93 29.58 -10.32
N ASN A 624 -44.20 29.34 -10.55
CA ASN A 624 -45.32 29.80 -9.73
C ASN A 624 -45.26 31.31 -9.40
N GLY A 625 -44.85 32.15 -10.41
CA GLY A 625 -44.77 33.61 -10.26
C GLY A 625 -43.52 34.14 -9.54
N ASN A 626 -42.64 33.26 -9.08
CA ASN A 626 -41.36 33.62 -8.43
C ASN A 626 -40.20 33.42 -9.40
N ALA A 627 -39.18 34.28 -9.30
CA ALA A 627 -37.93 34.14 -10.04
C ALA A 627 -36.83 33.53 -9.09
N TYR A 628 -36.16 32.51 -9.58
CA TYR A 628 -35.10 31.81 -8.84
C TYR A 628 -33.78 31.89 -9.58
N THR A 629 -32.69 32.18 -8.87
CA THR A 629 -31.32 32.25 -9.38
C THR A 629 -30.42 31.36 -8.56
N MET A 630 -29.14 31.26 -8.96
CA MET A 630 -28.16 30.45 -8.18
C MET A 630 -27.93 30.96 -6.75
N ASN A 631 -28.39 32.16 -6.42
CA ASN A 631 -28.29 32.75 -5.08
C ASN A 631 -29.59 32.61 -4.25
N SER A 632 -30.63 31.98 -4.77
CA SER A 632 -31.88 31.70 -4.05
C SER A 632 -31.65 30.66 -2.93
N GLU A 633 -32.41 30.77 -1.83
CA GLU A 633 -32.33 29.81 -0.71
C GLU A 633 -32.62 28.35 -1.12
N GLN A 634 -33.45 28.19 -2.15
CA GLN A 634 -33.82 26.90 -2.75
C GLN A 634 -32.76 26.32 -3.70
N ALA A 635 -31.70 27.09 -3.98
CA ALA A 635 -30.61 26.63 -4.83
C ALA A 635 -29.64 25.73 -4.01
N ARG A 636 -29.48 24.52 -4.48
CA ARG A 636 -28.63 23.51 -3.86
C ARG A 636 -27.54 23.06 -4.83
N PHE A 637 -26.28 22.90 -4.39
CA PHE A 637 -25.24 22.33 -5.24
C PHE A 637 -25.64 20.97 -5.77
N ALA A 638 -25.29 20.70 -7.03
CA ALA A 638 -25.58 19.45 -7.71
C ALA A 638 -25.01 18.26 -6.93
N GLN A 639 -25.83 17.30 -6.65
CA GLN A 639 -25.46 16.14 -5.83
C GLN A 639 -26.24 14.91 -6.24
N THR A 640 -25.60 13.74 -6.08
CA THR A 640 -26.26 12.45 -6.32
C THR A 640 -27.16 12.07 -5.14
N ASP A 641 -28.05 11.14 -5.34
CA ASP A 641 -28.72 10.43 -4.26
C ASP A 641 -27.74 9.46 -3.57
N TRP A 642 -28.14 8.96 -2.38
CA TRP A 642 -27.38 7.93 -1.70
C TRP A 642 -27.53 6.58 -2.40
N LYS A 643 -26.41 6.03 -2.89
CA LYS A 643 -26.32 4.67 -3.42
C LYS A 643 -25.90 3.70 -2.34
N TRP A 644 -26.82 2.76 -1.99
CA TRP A 644 -26.58 1.76 -0.96
C TRP A 644 -26.28 0.39 -1.60
N ILE A 645 -25.15 -0.21 -1.25
CA ILE A 645 -24.69 -1.48 -1.78
C ILE A 645 -24.30 -2.40 -0.61
N ARG A 646 -24.90 -3.60 -0.56
CA ARG A 646 -24.65 -4.59 0.48
C ARG A 646 -23.52 -5.54 0.07
N GLY A 647 -22.73 -5.95 1.05
CA GLY A 647 -21.70 -6.97 0.91
C GLY A 647 -21.83 -8.04 2.01
N TYR A 648 -21.26 -9.20 1.77
CA TYR A 648 -21.21 -10.26 2.77
C TYR A 648 -20.00 -11.18 2.54
N THR A 649 -19.57 -11.83 3.62
CA THR A 649 -18.45 -12.78 3.56
C THR A 649 -18.78 -14.01 4.39
N PHE A 650 -18.41 -15.16 3.87
CA PHE A 650 -18.41 -16.43 4.57
C PHE A 650 -17.01 -17.03 4.48
N LYS A 651 -16.38 -17.34 5.63
CA LYS A 651 -15.09 -18.00 5.69
C LYS A 651 -15.12 -19.13 6.70
N THR A 652 -14.42 -20.22 6.41
CA THR A 652 -14.22 -21.32 7.34
C THR A 652 -12.84 -21.92 7.15
N GLY A 653 -12.26 -22.39 8.23
CA GLY A 653 -10.94 -23.00 8.19
C GLY A 653 -10.79 -24.07 9.26
N LEU A 654 -9.91 -25.02 8.96
CA LEU A 654 -9.55 -26.15 9.83
C LEU A 654 -8.02 -26.29 9.87
N ASN A 655 -7.45 -26.38 11.06
CA ASN A 655 -6.07 -26.78 11.27
C ASN A 655 -6.02 -28.08 12.05
N TYR A 656 -5.15 -29.00 11.65
CA TYR A 656 -4.91 -30.26 12.33
C TYR A 656 -3.42 -30.41 12.65
N ASN A 657 -3.10 -30.46 13.94
CA ASN A 657 -1.76 -30.73 14.45
C ASN A 657 -1.56 -32.24 14.46
N ILE A 658 -0.87 -32.77 13.45
CA ILE A 658 -0.59 -34.22 13.30
C ILE A 658 0.25 -34.70 14.48
N ASP A 659 1.28 -33.93 14.80
CA ASP A 659 2.14 -34.12 15.96
C ASP A 659 2.77 -32.76 16.38
N LEU A 660 3.75 -32.78 17.28
CA LEU A 660 4.42 -31.57 17.76
C LEU A 660 5.22 -30.79 16.67
N SER A 661 5.58 -31.49 15.58
CA SER A 661 6.39 -30.93 14.49
C SER A 661 5.59 -30.64 13.24
N ASN A 662 4.48 -31.34 13.03
CA ASN A 662 3.72 -31.34 11.77
C ASN A 662 2.31 -30.83 11.98
N ASN A 663 1.85 -29.92 11.10
CA ASN A 663 0.44 -29.54 10.99
C ASN A 663 0.04 -29.29 9.54
N VAL A 664 -1.25 -29.46 9.28
CA VAL A 664 -1.90 -29.14 8.01
C VAL A 664 -3.06 -28.20 8.29
N PHE A 665 -3.34 -27.32 7.34
CA PHE A 665 -4.56 -26.51 7.40
C PHE A 665 -5.27 -26.48 6.05
N PHE A 666 -6.55 -26.14 6.12
CA PHE A 666 -7.42 -25.95 4.99
C PHE A 666 -8.37 -24.77 5.25
N ASN A 667 -8.63 -23.94 4.23
CA ASN A 667 -9.40 -22.72 4.34
C ASN A 667 -10.30 -22.53 3.11
N LEU A 668 -11.53 -22.11 3.32
CA LEU A 668 -12.51 -21.79 2.27
C LEU A 668 -13.08 -20.42 2.50
N GLY A 669 -13.35 -19.67 1.44
CA GLY A 669 -13.98 -18.37 1.51
C GLY A 669 -14.85 -18.03 0.31
N TYR A 670 -15.92 -17.33 0.62
CA TYR A 670 -16.82 -16.71 -0.33
C TYR A 670 -17.05 -15.25 0.08
N ILE A 671 -16.72 -14.31 -0.79
CA ILE A 671 -16.77 -12.88 -0.51
C ILE A 671 -17.61 -12.22 -1.62
N SER A 672 -18.66 -11.49 -1.22
CA SER A 672 -19.37 -10.53 -2.06
C SER A 672 -19.07 -9.13 -1.56
N LYS A 673 -18.29 -8.37 -2.33
CA LYS A 673 -17.77 -7.06 -1.95
C LYS A 673 -18.38 -5.97 -2.83
N ALA A 674 -18.89 -4.90 -2.20
CA ALA A 674 -19.33 -3.72 -2.91
C ALA A 674 -18.19 -3.07 -3.70
N PRO A 675 -18.41 -2.57 -4.93
CA PRO A 675 -17.47 -1.73 -5.66
C PRO A 675 -17.09 -0.51 -4.82
N ARG A 676 -15.94 0.09 -5.12
CA ARG A 676 -15.49 1.33 -4.46
C ARG A 676 -16.24 2.54 -5.01
N PHE A 677 -16.17 3.66 -4.31
CA PHE A 677 -16.78 4.93 -4.71
C PHE A 677 -16.47 5.29 -6.17
N ASN A 678 -15.19 5.21 -6.57
CA ASN A 678 -14.76 5.54 -7.93
C ASN A 678 -15.26 4.58 -9.04
N ASN A 679 -15.89 3.46 -8.66
CA ASN A 679 -16.54 2.53 -9.56
C ASN A 679 -18.07 2.63 -9.49
N VAL A 680 -18.60 3.62 -8.74
CA VAL A 680 -20.02 3.91 -8.62
C VAL A 680 -20.36 5.21 -9.34
N TYR A 681 -19.55 6.24 -9.17
CA TYR A 681 -19.75 7.54 -9.81
C TYR A 681 -18.59 7.91 -10.72
N TYR A 682 -18.94 8.49 -11.85
CA TYR A 682 -18.00 9.17 -12.71
C TYR A 682 -17.72 10.60 -12.21
N TYR A 683 -16.75 11.28 -12.83
CA TYR A 683 -16.28 12.61 -12.39
C TYR A 683 -17.34 13.74 -12.52
N ASP A 684 -18.43 13.50 -13.22
CA ASP A 684 -19.52 14.45 -13.50
C ASP A 684 -20.83 14.15 -12.76
N ASN A 685 -20.81 13.41 -11.66
CA ASN A 685 -21.95 12.91 -10.90
C ASN A 685 -22.77 11.81 -11.59
N THR A 686 -22.43 11.40 -12.80
CA THR A 686 -23.11 10.30 -13.47
C THR A 686 -22.85 8.98 -12.75
N GLU A 687 -23.89 8.21 -12.45
CA GLU A 687 -23.78 6.87 -11.90
C GLU A 687 -23.43 5.88 -13.01
N TYR A 688 -22.42 5.03 -12.80
CA TYR A 688 -22.16 3.93 -13.71
C TYR A 688 -23.33 2.94 -13.75
N ARG A 689 -23.65 2.42 -14.93
CA ARG A 689 -24.66 1.36 -15.08
C ARG A 689 -24.12 -0.01 -14.75
N ASP A 690 -25.04 -0.94 -14.50
CA ASP A 690 -24.73 -2.36 -14.31
C ASP A 690 -23.72 -2.66 -13.19
N ILE A 691 -23.71 -1.82 -12.14
CA ILE A 691 -22.82 -1.98 -11.00
C ILE A 691 -23.10 -3.32 -10.33
N LYS A 692 -22.08 -4.18 -10.29
CA LYS A 692 -22.12 -5.50 -9.66
C LYS A 692 -21.14 -5.60 -8.51
N ASN A 693 -21.47 -6.40 -7.50
CA ASN A 693 -20.51 -6.78 -6.48
C ASN A 693 -19.40 -7.63 -7.09
N GLU A 694 -18.17 -7.37 -6.64
CA GLU A 694 -17.06 -8.29 -6.85
C GLU A 694 -17.35 -9.60 -6.09
N LEU A 695 -17.19 -10.75 -6.75
CA LEU A 695 -17.38 -12.07 -6.14
C LEU A 695 -16.06 -12.83 -6.09
N VAL A 696 -15.65 -13.26 -4.90
CA VAL A 696 -14.42 -14.02 -4.71
C VAL A 696 -14.72 -15.37 -4.10
N LYS A 697 -14.23 -16.42 -4.74
CA LYS A 697 -14.28 -17.79 -4.27
C LYS A 697 -12.87 -18.31 -4.13
N ALA A 698 -12.47 -18.69 -2.94
CA ALA A 698 -11.11 -19.11 -2.68
C ALA A 698 -11.04 -20.40 -1.85
N ILE A 699 -10.04 -21.21 -2.17
CA ILE A 699 -9.65 -22.41 -1.46
C ILE A 699 -8.15 -22.37 -1.22
N GLU A 700 -7.74 -22.67 -0.01
CA GLU A 700 -6.33 -22.69 0.37
C GLU A 700 -6.04 -23.89 1.25
N GLY A 701 -4.83 -24.42 1.13
CA GLY A 701 -4.33 -25.47 2.02
C GLY A 701 -2.84 -25.34 2.24
N GLY A 702 -2.38 -25.76 3.40
CA GLY A 702 -0.97 -25.67 3.73
C GLY A 702 -0.49 -26.79 4.65
N TYR A 703 0.81 -27.00 4.62
CA TYR A 703 1.53 -27.91 5.48
C TYR A 703 2.71 -27.19 6.11
N SER A 704 2.91 -27.36 7.40
CA SER A 704 4.04 -26.82 8.13
C SER A 704 4.81 -27.90 8.85
N TYR A 705 6.13 -27.85 8.76
CA TYR A 705 7.06 -28.69 9.51
C TYR A 705 7.97 -27.84 10.38
N ARG A 706 8.21 -28.26 11.62
CA ARG A 706 9.14 -27.59 12.53
C ARG A 706 9.96 -28.57 13.35
N SER A 707 11.24 -28.28 13.41
CA SER A 707 12.19 -28.91 14.33
C SER A 707 13.09 -27.85 14.97
N SER A 708 14.01 -28.23 15.79
CA SER A 708 14.99 -27.31 16.41
C SER A 708 15.96 -26.68 15.43
N THR A 709 16.18 -27.28 14.28
CA THR A 709 17.14 -26.83 13.27
C THR A 709 16.51 -26.43 11.92
N PHE A 710 15.31 -26.92 11.64
CA PHE A 710 14.65 -26.71 10.35
C PHE A 710 13.16 -26.38 10.54
N SER A 711 12.68 -25.39 9.82
CA SER A 711 11.27 -25.10 9.66
C SER A 711 10.93 -24.86 8.18
N ALA A 712 9.77 -25.33 7.75
CA ALA A 712 9.26 -25.08 6.41
C ALA A 712 7.74 -24.97 6.44
N ASN A 713 7.19 -24.04 5.63
CA ASN A 713 5.77 -23.91 5.36
C ASN A 713 5.57 -24.02 3.84
N VAL A 714 4.59 -24.79 3.42
CA VAL A 714 4.17 -24.91 2.02
C VAL A 714 2.69 -24.63 1.96
N ASN A 715 2.28 -23.71 1.09
CA ASN A 715 0.88 -23.30 0.91
C ASN A 715 0.52 -23.37 -0.57
N ALA A 716 -0.69 -23.88 -0.85
CA ALA A 716 -1.28 -23.84 -2.19
C ALA A 716 -2.60 -23.06 -2.11
N TYR A 717 -2.89 -22.28 -3.15
CA TYR A 717 -4.10 -21.48 -3.22
C TYR A 717 -4.72 -21.51 -4.63
N TYR A 718 -6.04 -21.34 -4.65
CA TYR A 718 -6.85 -21.20 -5.85
C TYR A 718 -7.95 -20.17 -5.55
N THR A 719 -7.94 -19.03 -6.25
CA THR A 719 -8.86 -17.91 -6.05
C THR A 719 -9.45 -17.48 -7.39
N SER A 720 -10.75 -17.64 -7.54
CA SER A 720 -11.53 -17.07 -8.64
C SER A 720 -12.09 -15.72 -8.19
N TRP A 721 -11.84 -14.68 -8.96
CA TRP A 721 -12.32 -13.32 -8.73
C TRP A 721 -13.15 -12.87 -9.91
N GLN A 722 -14.44 -12.63 -9.69
CA GLN A 722 -15.40 -12.25 -10.70
C GLN A 722 -15.90 -10.83 -10.51
N ASN A 723 -16.32 -10.20 -11.60
CA ASN A 723 -16.82 -8.82 -11.65
C ASN A 723 -15.81 -7.79 -11.10
N LYS A 724 -14.52 -7.99 -11.29
CA LYS A 724 -13.51 -6.99 -10.91
C LYS A 724 -13.71 -5.75 -11.78
N PRO A 725 -13.99 -4.56 -11.20
CA PRO A 725 -14.08 -3.34 -11.99
C PRO A 725 -12.70 -2.94 -12.53
N SER A 726 -12.65 -2.34 -13.70
CA SER A 726 -11.45 -1.67 -14.21
C SER A 726 -11.00 -0.56 -13.25
N SER A 727 -9.72 -0.23 -13.25
CA SER A 727 -9.16 0.81 -12.37
C SER A 727 -9.55 2.25 -12.76
N GLY A 728 -10.25 2.44 -13.85
CA GLY A 728 -10.80 3.72 -14.34
C GLY A 728 -11.93 3.48 -15.31
N GLY A 729 -12.76 4.49 -15.54
CA GLY A 729 -13.75 4.44 -16.61
C GLY A 729 -13.06 4.38 -17.98
N VAL A 730 -13.68 3.71 -18.91
CA VAL A 730 -13.25 3.65 -20.29
C VAL A 730 -14.03 4.71 -21.07
N SER A 731 -13.38 5.40 -21.99
CA SER A 731 -14.04 6.37 -22.87
C SER A 731 -13.75 6.05 -24.33
N VAL A 732 -14.71 6.34 -25.18
CA VAL A 732 -14.55 6.33 -26.64
C VAL A 732 -14.93 7.70 -27.18
N VAL A 733 -14.21 8.16 -28.18
CA VAL A 733 -14.54 9.41 -28.89
C VAL A 733 -15.22 9.03 -30.20
N ILE A 734 -16.45 9.54 -30.40
CA ILE A 734 -17.24 9.35 -31.61
C ILE A 734 -17.71 10.74 -32.02
N ASP A 735 -17.41 11.15 -33.24
CA ASP A 735 -17.76 12.46 -33.78
C ASP A 735 -17.44 13.63 -32.83
N GLU A 736 -16.19 13.64 -32.33
CA GLU A 736 -15.66 14.63 -31.37
C GLU A 736 -16.32 14.59 -29.97
N THR A 737 -17.29 13.69 -29.73
CA THR A 737 -17.96 13.54 -28.42
C THR A 737 -17.36 12.36 -27.66
N THR A 738 -17.01 12.59 -26.40
CA THR A 738 -16.48 11.55 -25.53
C THR A 738 -17.61 10.84 -24.81
N PHE A 739 -17.73 9.55 -25.06
CA PHE A 739 -18.69 8.65 -24.39
C PHE A 739 -17.97 7.75 -23.40
N ARG A 740 -18.67 7.32 -22.37
CA ARG A 740 -18.07 6.71 -21.18
C ARG A 740 -18.67 5.36 -20.89
N ALA A 741 -17.83 4.45 -20.45
CA ALA A 741 -18.25 3.16 -19.92
C ALA A 741 -17.41 2.75 -18.74
N ASN A 742 -17.99 1.94 -17.85
CA ASN A 742 -17.23 1.22 -16.82
C ASN A 742 -17.12 -0.23 -17.26
N ILE A 743 -15.91 -0.78 -17.31
CA ILE A 743 -15.74 -2.23 -17.47
C ILE A 743 -16.05 -2.85 -16.12
N ASN A 744 -17.28 -3.34 -15.97
CA ASN A 744 -17.74 -4.13 -14.84
C ASN A 744 -17.74 -5.60 -15.27
N GLY A 745 -16.77 -6.38 -14.78
CA GLY A 745 -16.88 -7.80 -15.02
C GLY A 745 -15.63 -8.49 -15.51
N MET A 746 -14.44 -7.88 -15.32
CA MET A 746 -13.22 -8.64 -15.56
C MET A 746 -13.10 -9.75 -14.52
N ASP A 747 -13.08 -10.98 -14.98
CA ASP A 747 -12.86 -12.16 -14.16
C ASP A 747 -11.38 -12.54 -14.20
N ALA A 748 -10.84 -12.95 -13.06
CA ALA A 748 -9.45 -13.39 -12.95
C ALA A 748 -9.36 -14.68 -12.14
N LEU A 749 -8.37 -15.50 -12.48
CA LEU A 749 -8.02 -16.70 -11.75
C LEU A 749 -6.60 -16.57 -11.21
N HIS A 750 -6.46 -16.62 -9.88
CA HIS A 750 -5.16 -16.60 -9.19
C HIS A 750 -4.93 -17.95 -8.52
N LYS A 751 -3.92 -18.68 -8.96
CA LYS A 751 -3.52 -19.95 -8.35
C LYS A 751 -2.01 -20.01 -8.20
N GLY A 752 -1.53 -20.79 -7.23
CA GLY A 752 -0.09 -20.91 -7.02
C GLY A 752 0.30 -21.74 -5.80
N VAL A 753 1.62 -21.87 -5.65
CA VAL A 753 2.26 -22.53 -4.51
C VAL A 753 3.32 -21.61 -3.94
N GLU A 754 3.35 -21.52 -2.63
CA GLU A 754 4.30 -20.71 -1.86
C GLU A 754 5.03 -21.59 -0.85
N MET A 755 6.30 -21.33 -0.66
CA MET A 755 7.12 -22.00 0.33
C MET A 755 8.03 -21.00 1.04
N ASP A 756 8.15 -21.09 2.33
CA ASP A 756 9.24 -20.52 3.10
C ASP A 756 9.91 -21.58 3.96
N ALA A 757 11.21 -21.49 4.11
CA ALA A 757 11.99 -22.40 4.91
C ALA A 757 13.13 -21.68 5.63
N ALA A 758 13.46 -22.11 6.83
CA ALA A 758 14.61 -21.65 7.59
C ALA A 758 15.40 -22.83 8.12
N PHE A 759 16.73 -22.78 7.98
CA PHE A 759 17.65 -23.79 8.45
C PHE A 759 18.77 -23.19 9.31
N LYS A 760 18.97 -23.72 10.50
CA LYS A 760 20.09 -23.38 11.39
C LYS A 760 21.16 -24.47 11.30
N PHE A 761 22.27 -24.17 10.63
CA PHE A 761 23.42 -25.08 10.57
C PHE A 761 24.05 -25.23 11.94
N ASN A 762 24.19 -24.14 12.66
CA ASN A 762 24.67 -24.06 14.04
C ASN A 762 24.21 -22.75 14.68
N LYS A 763 24.73 -22.39 15.86
CA LYS A 763 24.40 -21.15 16.56
C LYS A 763 24.79 -19.86 15.80
N ASP A 764 25.78 -19.97 14.90
CA ASP A 764 26.40 -18.83 14.22
C ASP A 764 25.93 -18.66 12.78
N LEU A 765 25.44 -19.73 12.13
CA LEU A 765 25.08 -19.75 10.72
C LEU A 765 23.64 -20.22 10.52
N SER A 766 22.83 -19.40 9.86
CA SER A 766 21.46 -19.71 9.45
C SER A 766 21.21 -19.32 8.01
N MET A 767 20.23 -19.98 7.39
CA MET A 767 19.77 -19.77 6.03
C MET A 767 18.26 -19.69 6.02
N GLU A 768 17.71 -18.74 5.29
CA GLU A 768 16.28 -18.62 4.99
C GLU A 768 16.07 -18.68 3.49
N GLY A 769 15.06 -19.42 3.06
CA GLY A 769 14.66 -19.52 1.65
C GLY A 769 13.18 -19.21 1.49
N LEU A 770 12.82 -18.65 0.35
CA LEU A 770 11.44 -18.48 -0.07
C LEU A 770 11.29 -18.85 -1.54
N LEU A 771 10.11 -19.36 -1.89
CA LEU A 771 9.68 -19.66 -3.25
C LEU A 771 8.21 -19.30 -3.38
N SER A 772 7.85 -18.61 -4.45
CA SER A 772 6.46 -18.40 -4.87
C SER A 772 6.36 -18.67 -6.37
N LEU A 773 5.46 -19.55 -6.73
CA LEU A 773 5.12 -19.88 -8.11
C LEU A 773 3.65 -19.58 -8.30
N GLY A 774 3.35 -18.46 -8.94
CA GLY A 774 2.01 -18.03 -9.30
C GLY A 774 1.69 -18.36 -10.74
N ASN A 775 0.40 -18.45 -11.04
CA ASN A 775 -0.14 -18.39 -12.39
C ASN A 775 -1.47 -17.62 -12.26
N TRP A 776 -1.43 -16.34 -12.61
CA TRP A 776 -2.55 -15.42 -12.50
C TRP A 776 -2.96 -14.96 -13.87
N THR A 777 -4.17 -15.28 -14.27
CA THR A 777 -4.67 -15.02 -15.62
C THR A 777 -6.06 -14.40 -15.58
N TRP A 778 -6.32 -13.54 -16.53
CA TRP A 778 -7.64 -13.06 -16.84
C TRP A 778 -8.48 -14.17 -17.45
N GLN A 779 -9.81 -14.13 -17.25
CA GLN A 779 -10.75 -15.14 -17.71
C GLN A 779 -11.92 -14.53 -18.47
N SER A 780 -11.86 -13.25 -18.80
CA SER A 780 -12.96 -12.52 -19.42
C SER A 780 -12.77 -12.28 -20.89
N ALA A 781 -13.82 -12.58 -21.64
CA ALA A 781 -14.13 -11.98 -22.92
C ALA A 781 -15.50 -11.29 -22.77
N ASP A 782 -15.57 -9.98 -22.96
CA ASP A 782 -16.80 -9.21 -22.70
C ASP A 782 -16.99 -8.08 -23.71
N THR A 783 -18.18 -7.50 -23.72
CA THR A 783 -18.55 -6.38 -24.57
C THR A 783 -18.92 -5.18 -23.71
N VAL A 784 -18.20 -4.10 -23.92
CA VAL A 784 -18.41 -2.82 -23.24
C VAL A 784 -19.39 -1.99 -24.03
N ARG A 785 -20.44 -1.47 -23.37
CA ARG A 785 -21.45 -0.59 -23.92
C ARG A 785 -21.17 0.84 -23.52
N PHE A 786 -21.44 1.78 -24.40
CA PHE A 786 -21.26 3.20 -24.15
C PHE A 786 -22.61 3.90 -23.99
N TYR A 787 -22.61 4.94 -23.18
CA TYR A 787 -23.81 5.68 -22.82
C TYR A 787 -23.56 7.18 -22.96
N ASP A 788 -24.60 7.91 -23.39
CA ASP A 788 -24.62 9.37 -23.43
C ASP A 788 -24.76 9.96 -22.01
N ASP A 789 -24.74 11.29 -21.92
CA ASP A 789 -24.89 12.03 -20.66
C ASP A 789 -26.29 11.83 -20.03
N ASN A 790 -27.29 11.40 -20.81
CA ASN A 790 -28.63 11.01 -20.34
C ASN A 790 -28.71 9.52 -19.98
N ASN A 791 -27.54 8.85 -20.00
CA ASN A 791 -27.45 7.44 -19.67
C ASN A 791 -28.22 6.52 -20.63
N GLN A 792 -28.36 6.92 -21.92
CA GLN A 792 -28.93 6.11 -22.99
C GLN A 792 -27.82 5.45 -23.80
N PRO A 793 -28.02 4.20 -24.29
CA PRO A 793 -27.09 3.56 -25.20
C PRO A 793 -26.87 4.43 -26.45
N ILE A 794 -25.65 4.44 -26.95
CA ILE A 794 -25.29 5.18 -28.18
C ILE A 794 -25.39 4.26 -29.37
N PHE A 795 -25.87 4.83 -30.47
CA PHE A 795 -26.07 4.12 -31.74
C PHE A 795 -25.27 4.82 -32.86
N ASP A 796 -24.78 4.02 -33.82
CA ASP A 796 -24.15 4.51 -35.04
C ASP A 796 -25.19 5.06 -36.00
N ASP A 797 -24.76 5.67 -37.11
CA ASP A 797 -25.64 6.22 -38.16
C ASP A 797 -26.57 5.15 -38.80
N ASN A 798 -26.27 3.87 -38.65
CA ASN A 798 -27.05 2.75 -39.14
C ASN A 798 -28.05 2.23 -38.08
N GLY A 799 -28.09 2.81 -36.91
CA GLY A 799 -28.94 2.39 -35.79
C GLY A 799 -28.44 1.17 -35.01
N ASN A 800 -27.17 0.75 -35.16
CA ASN A 800 -26.57 -0.28 -34.37
C ASN A 800 -26.01 0.31 -33.07
N GLU A 801 -26.20 -0.38 -31.95
CA GLU A 801 -25.60 0.01 -30.68
C GLU A 801 -24.06 -0.02 -30.80
N ILE A 802 -23.41 1.07 -30.40
CA ILE A 802 -21.95 1.16 -30.40
C ILE A 802 -21.43 0.40 -29.18
N VAL A 803 -20.66 -0.64 -29.47
CA VAL A 803 -20.05 -1.52 -28.47
C VAL A 803 -18.58 -1.76 -28.79
N ARG A 804 -17.79 -2.07 -27.78
CA ARG A 804 -16.40 -2.55 -27.93
C ARG A 804 -16.29 -3.90 -27.25
N SER A 805 -15.88 -4.91 -27.98
CA SER A 805 -15.61 -6.23 -27.44
C SER A 805 -14.12 -6.39 -27.21
N PHE A 806 -13.74 -7.02 -26.11
CA PHE A 806 -12.36 -7.42 -25.84
C PHE A 806 -12.31 -8.88 -25.35
N ASP A 807 -11.18 -9.53 -25.57
CA ASP A 807 -10.92 -10.86 -25.04
C ASP A 807 -9.55 -10.88 -24.36
N ALA A 808 -9.55 -10.99 -23.03
CA ALA A 808 -8.38 -11.14 -22.20
C ALA A 808 -8.21 -12.58 -21.67
N THR A 809 -8.95 -13.54 -22.22
CA THR A 809 -8.95 -14.94 -21.74
C THR A 809 -7.56 -15.56 -21.85
N GLY A 810 -6.99 -15.97 -20.70
CA GLY A 810 -5.67 -16.60 -20.61
C GLY A 810 -4.51 -15.61 -20.51
N VAL A 811 -4.71 -14.32 -20.76
CA VAL A 811 -3.69 -13.27 -20.63
C VAL A 811 -3.27 -13.12 -19.18
N HIS A 812 -1.98 -13.02 -18.89
CA HIS A 812 -1.48 -12.92 -17.53
C HIS A 812 -1.81 -11.56 -16.87
N VAL A 813 -2.11 -11.61 -15.57
CA VAL A 813 -2.30 -10.41 -14.76
C VAL A 813 -0.96 -9.73 -14.57
N GLY A 814 -0.88 -8.43 -14.87
CA GLY A 814 0.31 -7.60 -14.74
C GLY A 814 0.58 -7.09 -13.31
N ASP A 815 1.47 -6.13 -13.20
CA ASP A 815 1.82 -5.38 -11.97
C ASP A 815 2.59 -6.16 -10.88
N ALA A 816 2.88 -7.45 -11.06
CA ALA A 816 3.69 -8.21 -10.09
C ALA A 816 4.34 -9.45 -10.72
N ALA A 817 5.54 -9.77 -10.27
CA ALA A 817 6.21 -11.00 -10.64
C ALA A 817 5.46 -12.22 -10.09
N GLN A 818 5.11 -13.17 -10.96
CA GLN A 818 4.39 -14.39 -10.62
C GLN A 818 5.33 -15.48 -10.06
N THR A 819 6.60 -15.40 -10.43
CA THR A 819 7.67 -16.26 -9.90
C THR A 819 8.63 -15.45 -9.04
N GLN A 820 8.84 -15.90 -7.81
CA GLN A 820 9.78 -15.30 -6.87
C GLN A 820 10.59 -16.40 -6.17
N PHE A 821 11.92 -16.23 -6.18
CA PHE A 821 12.84 -17.07 -5.40
C PHE A 821 13.75 -16.19 -4.57
N GLY A 822 13.89 -16.48 -3.28
CA GLY A 822 14.75 -15.74 -2.36
C GLY A 822 15.60 -16.66 -1.51
N LEU A 823 16.85 -16.27 -1.28
CA LEU A 823 17.79 -16.95 -0.39
C LEU A 823 18.52 -15.93 0.47
N SER A 824 18.50 -16.13 1.76
CA SER A 824 19.26 -15.32 2.73
C SER A 824 20.21 -16.20 3.53
N ILE A 825 21.44 -15.78 3.68
CA ILE A 825 22.44 -16.41 4.54
C ILE A 825 22.87 -15.40 5.57
N ARG A 826 22.74 -15.77 6.86
CA ARG A 826 23.14 -14.94 7.99
C ARG A 826 24.24 -15.64 8.79
N TYR A 827 25.39 -14.95 8.95
CA TYR A 827 26.51 -15.40 9.76
C TYR A 827 26.73 -14.45 10.95
N SER A 828 26.78 -14.98 12.17
CA SER A 828 26.85 -14.24 13.41
C SER A 828 27.84 -14.93 14.37
N PRO A 829 29.17 -14.81 14.11
CA PRO A 829 30.20 -15.55 14.87
C PRO A 829 30.27 -15.15 16.34
N ILE A 830 29.72 -14.00 16.67
CA ILE A 830 29.52 -13.51 18.05
C ILE A 830 28.16 -12.83 18.14
N ASP A 831 27.55 -12.80 19.32
CA ASP A 831 26.22 -12.23 19.54
C ASP A 831 26.11 -10.75 19.16
N GLN A 832 27.24 -10.03 19.14
CA GLN A 832 27.27 -8.59 18.83
C GLN A 832 27.39 -8.27 17.35
N PHE A 833 27.82 -9.24 16.51
CA PHE A 833 28.08 -9.00 15.10
C PHE A 833 27.29 -9.95 14.21
N TYR A 834 26.77 -9.42 13.11
CA TYR A 834 26.20 -10.23 12.03
C TYR A 834 26.57 -9.66 10.67
N ILE A 835 26.58 -10.54 9.70
CA ILE A 835 26.53 -10.25 8.27
C ILE A 835 25.45 -11.12 7.64
N LYS A 836 24.59 -10.50 6.82
CA LYS A 836 23.50 -11.16 6.10
C LYS A 836 23.58 -10.79 4.63
N LEU A 837 23.63 -11.79 3.77
CA LEU A 837 23.49 -11.65 2.32
C LEU A 837 22.13 -12.20 1.92
N ARG A 838 21.37 -11.41 1.14
CA ARG A 838 20.06 -11.80 0.60
C ARG A 838 20.08 -11.66 -0.91
N GLY A 839 19.81 -12.75 -1.63
CA GLY A 839 19.53 -12.76 -3.06
C GLY A 839 18.03 -12.96 -3.29
N THR A 840 17.43 -12.20 -4.20
CA THR A 840 16.04 -12.37 -4.63
C THR A 840 15.99 -12.34 -6.15
N HIS A 841 15.33 -13.33 -6.74
CA HIS A 841 15.09 -13.45 -8.18
C HIS A 841 13.58 -13.27 -8.44
N PHE A 842 13.24 -12.50 -9.46
CA PHE A 842 11.89 -12.27 -9.95
C PHE A 842 11.79 -12.63 -11.42
N ASP A 843 10.76 -13.38 -11.77
CA ASP A 843 10.46 -13.80 -13.15
C ASP A 843 8.94 -13.87 -13.36
N ASP A 844 8.51 -14.18 -14.59
CA ASP A 844 7.10 -14.20 -14.99
C ASP A 844 6.38 -12.91 -14.58
N TYR A 845 7.04 -11.78 -14.82
CA TYR A 845 6.49 -10.46 -14.59
C TYR A 845 5.95 -9.90 -15.90
N TYR A 846 4.65 -9.67 -15.95
CA TYR A 846 3.96 -9.14 -17.12
C TYR A 846 3.61 -7.68 -16.92
N SER A 847 3.64 -6.89 -18.00
CA SER A 847 3.22 -5.49 -17.96
C SER A 847 1.70 -5.39 -17.79
N ASP A 848 1.23 -4.30 -17.15
CA ASP A 848 -0.19 -3.97 -17.15
C ASP A 848 -0.61 -3.45 -18.55
N PHE A 849 -1.88 -3.57 -18.90
CA PHE A 849 -2.42 -3.20 -20.21
C PHE A 849 -3.86 -2.64 -20.09
N ASP A 850 -4.31 -1.93 -21.13
CA ASP A 850 -5.70 -1.53 -21.26
C ASP A 850 -6.51 -2.71 -21.86
N PRO A 851 -7.55 -3.23 -21.15
CA PRO A 851 -8.35 -4.32 -21.68
C PRO A 851 -8.93 -4.09 -23.08
N LEU A 852 -9.28 -2.83 -23.41
CA LEU A 852 -9.83 -2.50 -24.73
C LEU A 852 -8.81 -2.58 -25.88
N SER A 853 -7.52 -2.68 -25.56
CA SER A 853 -6.49 -2.94 -26.58
C SER A 853 -6.47 -4.40 -27.04
N LEU A 854 -7.18 -5.29 -26.35
CA LEU A 854 -7.32 -6.72 -26.69
C LEU A 854 -8.56 -6.98 -27.55
N ASP A 855 -8.79 -6.17 -28.57
CA ASP A 855 -9.88 -6.32 -29.52
C ASP A 855 -9.42 -6.87 -30.87
N GLY A 856 -10.32 -7.36 -31.68
CA GLY A 856 -10.07 -7.81 -33.07
C GLY A 856 -8.94 -8.82 -33.17
N GLU A 857 -7.88 -8.49 -33.89
CA GLU A 857 -6.70 -9.34 -34.10
C GLU A 857 -5.83 -9.48 -32.84
N ASN A 858 -5.98 -8.55 -31.85
CA ASN A 858 -5.29 -8.58 -30.58
C ASN A 858 -6.03 -9.39 -29.50
N ALA A 859 -7.19 -9.94 -29.80
CA ALA A 859 -7.97 -10.74 -28.87
C ALA A 859 -7.13 -11.90 -28.29
N GLY A 860 -7.07 -12.02 -26.96
CA GLY A 860 -6.27 -13.04 -26.27
C GLY A 860 -4.76 -12.88 -26.38
N ARG A 861 -4.25 -11.76 -26.92
CA ARG A 861 -2.82 -11.50 -27.05
C ARG A 861 -2.17 -11.28 -25.70
N GLU A 862 -1.05 -12.00 -25.46
CA GLU A 862 -0.30 -11.89 -24.21
C GLU A 862 0.32 -10.50 -24.04
N SER A 863 0.29 -10.02 -22.82
CA SER A 863 1.01 -8.80 -22.42
C SER A 863 2.52 -9.05 -22.40
N TRP A 864 3.30 -7.98 -22.54
CA TRP A 864 4.75 -8.11 -22.57
C TRP A 864 5.31 -8.68 -21.27
N LYS A 865 6.09 -9.76 -21.39
CA LYS A 865 6.84 -10.33 -20.28
C LYS A 865 8.11 -9.52 -20.06
N ILE A 866 8.20 -8.84 -18.93
CA ILE A 866 9.35 -8.05 -18.49
C ILE A 866 10.53 -9.01 -18.24
N PRO A 867 11.77 -8.65 -18.61
CA PRO A 867 12.95 -9.48 -18.35
C PRO A 867 13.11 -9.81 -16.88
N ALA A 868 13.42 -11.07 -16.58
CA ALA A 868 13.74 -11.52 -15.23
C ALA A 868 14.96 -10.78 -14.68
N TYR A 869 14.96 -10.51 -13.37
CA TYR A 869 16.06 -9.82 -12.73
C TYR A 869 16.38 -10.37 -11.34
N GLN A 870 17.56 -10.02 -10.84
CA GLN A 870 18.09 -10.52 -9.57
C GLN A 870 18.63 -9.36 -8.74
N LEU A 871 18.24 -9.31 -7.49
CA LEU A 871 18.75 -8.32 -6.55
C LEU A 871 19.52 -9.02 -5.43
N VAL A 872 20.69 -8.50 -5.13
CA VAL A 872 21.51 -8.97 -4.01
C VAL A 872 21.69 -7.82 -3.03
N ASP A 873 21.30 -8.03 -1.77
CA ASP A 873 21.44 -7.05 -0.70
C ASP A 873 22.40 -7.57 0.37
N LEU A 874 23.22 -6.67 0.91
CA LEU A 874 24.14 -6.94 2.02
C LEU A 874 23.71 -6.13 3.23
N HIS A 875 23.52 -6.81 4.37
CA HIS A 875 23.22 -6.18 5.66
C HIS A 875 24.25 -6.62 6.69
N THR A 876 24.83 -5.71 7.42
CA THR A 876 25.75 -6.01 8.50
C THR A 876 25.53 -5.09 9.70
N GLY A 877 25.81 -5.57 10.88
CA GLY A 877 25.67 -4.75 12.07
C GLY A 877 26.55 -5.21 13.22
N TYR A 878 26.92 -4.22 14.03
CA TYR A 878 27.68 -4.44 15.25
C TYR A 878 27.02 -3.74 16.44
N THR A 879 26.86 -4.46 17.56
CA THR A 879 26.29 -3.94 18.80
C THR A 879 27.39 -3.82 19.84
N TYR A 880 27.74 -2.60 20.20
CA TYR A 880 28.66 -2.31 21.29
C TYR A 880 27.89 -2.11 22.59
N ASN A 881 28.12 -2.99 23.59
CA ASN A 881 27.51 -2.85 24.91
C ASN A 881 28.37 -1.91 25.77
N ILE A 882 27.93 -0.65 25.93
CA ILE A 882 28.61 0.34 26.77
C ILE A 882 28.53 -0.11 28.24
N ASN A 883 27.34 -0.59 28.64
CA ASN A 883 27.09 -1.24 29.93
C ASN A 883 25.87 -2.17 29.80
N LYS A 884 25.41 -2.75 30.91
CA LYS A 884 24.26 -3.70 30.92
C LYS A 884 22.96 -3.09 30.44
N LYS A 885 22.79 -1.76 30.47
CA LYS A 885 21.57 -1.05 30.10
C LYS A 885 21.72 -0.28 28.78
N THR A 886 22.95 0.15 28.45
CA THR A 886 23.20 1.05 27.32
C THR A 886 23.94 0.33 26.20
N LYS A 887 23.40 0.41 24.99
CA LYS A 887 23.94 -0.23 23.79
C LYS A 887 24.06 0.80 22.66
N LEU A 888 25.14 0.70 21.89
CA LEU A 888 25.32 1.44 20.66
C LEU A 888 25.34 0.43 19.50
N LYS A 889 24.37 0.56 18.58
CA LYS A 889 24.23 -0.32 17.43
C LYS A 889 24.66 0.41 16.17
N PHE A 890 25.57 -0.16 15.42
CA PHE A 890 25.95 0.28 14.08
C PHE A 890 25.38 -0.70 13.05
N ARG A 891 24.82 -0.19 11.98
CA ARG A 891 24.33 -1.02 10.87
C ARG A 891 24.69 -0.38 9.53
N LEU A 892 25.07 -1.21 8.58
CA LEU A 892 25.28 -0.87 7.20
C LEU A 892 24.44 -1.81 6.34
N SER A 893 23.69 -1.23 5.42
CA SER A 893 22.98 -1.96 4.37
C SER A 893 23.46 -1.43 3.03
N VAL A 894 23.76 -2.36 2.11
CA VAL A 894 24.01 -2.07 0.70
C VAL A 894 22.95 -2.79 -0.09
N LEU A 895 22.02 -2.05 -0.69
CA LEU A 895 20.94 -2.58 -1.50
C LEU A 895 21.33 -2.59 -2.96
N ASN A 896 20.90 -3.63 -3.70
CA ASN A 896 21.33 -3.89 -5.07
C ASN A 896 22.86 -3.86 -5.18
N LEU A 897 23.52 -4.72 -4.40
CA LEU A 897 24.99 -4.79 -4.29
C LEU A 897 25.69 -4.94 -5.65
N LEU A 898 25.09 -5.71 -6.57
CA LEU A 898 25.63 -5.98 -7.89
C LEU A 898 25.38 -4.85 -8.90
N ASN A 899 24.61 -3.84 -8.52
CA ASN A 899 24.16 -2.72 -9.36
C ASN A 899 23.40 -3.18 -10.61
N GLU A 900 22.55 -4.18 -10.45
CA GLU A 900 21.68 -4.69 -11.52
C GLU A 900 20.78 -3.56 -12.05
N SER A 901 20.73 -3.41 -13.37
CA SER A 901 19.80 -2.54 -14.08
C SER A 901 18.59 -3.36 -14.48
N TYR A 902 17.41 -2.98 -13.98
CA TYR A 902 16.18 -3.77 -14.18
C TYR A 902 14.97 -2.89 -14.33
N ILE A 903 13.96 -3.40 -15.03
CA ILE A 903 12.65 -2.75 -15.15
C ILE A 903 11.81 -3.17 -13.97
N SER A 904 11.40 -2.20 -13.15
CA SER A 904 10.64 -2.42 -11.92
C SER A 904 9.14 -2.35 -12.11
N ASP A 905 8.67 -1.76 -13.21
CA ASP A 905 7.27 -1.59 -13.53
C ASP A 905 7.12 -1.23 -15.02
N ALA A 906 6.10 -1.76 -15.68
CA ALA A 906 5.81 -1.49 -17.07
C ALA A 906 4.32 -1.45 -17.35
N GLN A 907 3.95 -0.68 -18.36
CA GLN A 907 2.60 -0.65 -18.93
C GLN A 907 2.73 -0.72 -20.45
N ASN A 908 2.03 -1.64 -21.03
CA ASN A 908 2.06 -1.89 -22.46
C ASN A 908 0.68 -1.65 -23.03
N ASN A 909 0.44 -0.45 -23.53
CA ASN A 909 -0.77 -0.09 -24.25
C ASN A 909 -0.48 0.92 -25.37
N ASP A 910 -1.42 1.08 -26.29
CA ASP A 910 -1.29 1.91 -27.49
C ASP A 910 -1.17 3.42 -27.17
N SER A 911 -1.59 3.85 -25.97
CA SER A 911 -1.55 5.24 -25.58
C SER A 911 -0.18 5.76 -25.19
N TYR A 912 0.78 4.86 -24.92
CA TYR A 912 2.16 5.25 -24.57
C TYR A 912 3.02 5.54 -25.79
N ASN A 913 2.80 4.81 -26.88
CA ASN A 913 3.45 5.08 -28.15
C ASN A 913 2.49 4.84 -29.31
N ALA A 914 1.89 5.91 -29.82
CA ALA A 914 0.92 5.85 -30.93
C ALA A 914 1.47 5.23 -32.22
N ASN A 915 2.79 5.03 -32.35
CA ASN A 915 3.42 4.44 -33.51
C ASN A 915 3.56 2.90 -33.43
N TYR A 916 3.33 2.30 -32.25
CA TYR A 916 3.57 0.88 -32.02
C TYR A 916 2.47 0.27 -31.14
N SER A 917 1.75 -0.70 -31.66
CA SER A 917 0.71 -1.46 -30.99
C SER A 917 1.10 -2.93 -30.80
N ASP A 918 2.41 -3.20 -30.62
CA ASP A 918 2.96 -4.55 -30.70
C ASP A 918 2.87 -5.36 -29.40
N PHE A 919 2.40 -4.79 -28.27
CA PHE A 919 2.38 -5.44 -26.95
C PHE A 919 3.74 -6.06 -26.56
N ASP A 920 4.82 -5.40 -26.93
CA ASP A 920 6.18 -5.81 -26.63
C ASP A 920 7.01 -4.66 -26.03
N ALA A 921 8.31 -4.83 -25.95
CA ALA A 921 9.22 -3.83 -25.43
C ALA A 921 9.15 -2.47 -26.16
N LYS A 922 8.76 -2.44 -27.44
CA LYS A 922 8.71 -1.21 -28.26
C LYS A 922 7.57 -0.30 -27.84
N SER A 923 6.41 -0.86 -27.47
CA SER A 923 5.24 -0.12 -27.06
C SER A 923 5.18 0.15 -25.55
N ALA A 924 6.08 -0.47 -24.76
CA ALA A 924 6.02 -0.40 -23.32
C ALA A 924 6.58 0.91 -22.74
N GLY A 925 5.77 1.59 -21.93
CA GLY A 925 6.25 2.59 -21.00
C GLY A 925 6.75 1.92 -19.72
N VAL A 926 7.96 2.30 -19.24
CA VAL A 926 8.63 1.62 -18.12
C VAL A 926 9.10 2.56 -17.03
N PHE A 927 9.30 2.00 -15.83
CA PHE A 927 10.19 2.54 -14.81
C PHE A 927 11.35 1.58 -14.58
N PHE A 928 12.56 2.10 -14.54
CA PHE A 928 13.72 1.35 -14.08
C PHE A 928 13.79 1.37 -12.55
N GLY A 929 14.23 0.25 -11.99
CA GLY A 929 14.49 0.13 -10.57
C GLY A 929 15.72 0.90 -10.12
N MET A 930 15.84 1.12 -8.82
CA MET A 930 16.95 1.87 -8.26
C MET A 930 18.26 1.08 -8.34
N GLY A 931 19.32 1.73 -8.76
CA GLY A 931 20.69 1.22 -8.74
C GLY A 931 21.21 0.94 -7.31
N ARG A 932 22.48 0.57 -7.20
CA ARG A 932 23.14 0.30 -5.92
C ARG A 932 23.12 1.51 -5.00
N ARG A 933 22.71 1.28 -3.75
CA ARG A 933 22.62 2.30 -2.72
C ARG A 933 23.01 1.78 -1.34
N PHE A 934 23.52 2.65 -0.48
CA PHE A 934 23.86 2.30 0.89
C PHE A 934 23.05 3.10 1.92
N ASN A 935 22.92 2.53 3.11
CA ASN A 935 22.40 3.19 4.31
C ASN A 935 23.28 2.79 5.51
N LEU A 936 23.78 3.77 6.23
CA LEU A 936 24.55 3.61 7.46
C LEU A 936 23.76 4.20 8.61
N SER A 937 23.64 3.48 9.71
CA SER A 937 22.96 3.97 10.91
C SER A 937 23.78 3.72 12.18
N ALA A 938 23.66 4.66 13.12
CA ALA A 938 24.12 4.53 14.49
C ALA A 938 22.94 4.76 15.43
N GLN A 939 22.68 3.81 16.34
CA GLN A 939 21.56 3.87 17.29
C GLN A 939 22.03 3.66 18.71
N LEU A 940 21.83 4.66 19.56
CA LEU A 940 22.03 4.56 21.01
C LEU A 940 20.71 4.14 21.68
N ILE A 941 20.75 3.11 22.52
CA ILE A 941 19.61 2.59 23.29
C ILE A 941 19.99 2.52 24.77
N PHE A 942 19.14 3.04 25.65
CA PHE A 942 19.37 3.06 27.10
C PHE A 942 18.07 3.06 27.93
#